data_0bf68a0a7e91d418f09b0682065b46d9
#
_entry.id   0bf68a0a7e91d418f09b0682065b46d9
#
_cell.length_a   1.000
_cell.length_b   1.000
_cell.length_c   1.000
_cell.angle_alpha   90.00
_cell.angle_beta   90.00
_cell.angle_gamma   90.00
#
_symmetry.space_group_name_H-M   'P 1'
#
loop_
_entity.id
_entity.type
_entity.pdbx_description
1 polymer ?
#
loop_
_entity_poly.entity_id
_entity_poly.type
_entity_poly.pdbx_seq_one_letter_code
_entity_poly.pdbx_strand_id
1 'polypeptide(L)'
;MITLIKNYRNKETLRLVEQKEVADMIRNGEYQAQVEMFRRELPLMEHARRQSDGTLTGYVDWPKGLPRICFALEQETRKGSRTTRGYTGLVLLEVNNLTGYDEAAAVRQGAAEMPQTLMAFIGSDGTSVKIVCRGELFPADGKPAPALPHTTEDIALFHENLYERARMIYNGQLGVTIEKLEPLPQRICYMSFDPSLVYNPLATPIYAKTEKTTSALSRQPSTMEQTDYEHYRNLHTIFEFNLTKACDETENIIDDNERHHAALILLARYCMETGLAMAPAMRLALLHAAFWNMPDLVKKVFENAYREEHIKKYMERKGIQRMKSIPPETLLTMKINIFLNANYELRKNVMRGVAEYRMRTGIGFSFQDLTEEARNSITMRALEQGIRCWDKDIRRYVNSDDIEHYDPLNDYLEHLPRWDEQDRVTPLAARVPTEWAEWTHLFHIWMRSMVAMWLGKGQLTGNALVPLLIGRQGCGKSSFCRILLPRDLLDYYNDRISFKNEQDLNLGLTSFALINLDEFDKITQRQQVVLKYLVSTADLKYRPPYGKAYTVNRRYASFIGTTNEQTPLTDPSGSRRFLCVSIDGDIDFETPIDHAQLYAQLLSEIRSGERYWLTKEEERALMEHNLTYQRLNGLGEMLMSVIQKPRNGEEGLWMGLNDLSALLKKHFKGYKEDASTFQKIGNYLNRPEYKFDSKHSMGGTLYRVRMKVEP
;
A
#
# COMPACT_ATOMS: atom_id res chain seq x y z
N MET A 1 6.89 -11.05 -46.80
CA MET A 1 6.94 -9.59 -46.57
C MET A 1 6.28 -9.27 -45.26
N ILE A 2 6.62 -8.21 -44.55
CA ILE A 2 5.97 -7.74 -43.31
C ILE A 2 5.42 -6.33 -43.53
N THR A 3 4.48 -5.90 -42.74
CA THR A 3 3.82 -4.60 -42.94
C THR A 3 4.43 -3.54 -42.03
N LEU A 4 4.99 -2.50 -42.62
CA LEU A 4 5.42 -1.28 -41.93
C LEU A 4 4.30 -0.23 -42.00
N ILE A 5 3.88 0.31 -40.86
CA ILE A 5 2.77 1.23 -40.73
C ILE A 5 3.32 2.58 -40.28
N LYS A 6 3.20 3.61 -41.13
CA LYS A 6 3.60 4.98 -40.80
C LYS A 6 2.37 5.88 -40.69
N ASN A 7 2.31 6.72 -39.67
CA ASN A 7 1.30 7.76 -39.53
C ASN A 7 1.88 9.11 -39.96
N TYR A 8 1.30 9.71 -40.95
CA TYR A 8 1.63 11.07 -41.37
C TYR A 8 0.36 11.92 -41.45
N ARG A 9 0.29 13.00 -40.66
CA ARG A 9 -0.85 13.94 -40.60
C ARG A 9 -2.22 13.23 -40.54
N ASN A 10 -2.36 12.29 -39.58
CA ASN A 10 -3.57 11.48 -39.37
C ASN A 10 -3.96 10.53 -40.53
N LYS A 11 -3.05 10.30 -41.50
CA LYS A 11 -3.21 9.25 -42.51
C LYS A 11 -2.23 8.13 -42.23
N GLU A 12 -2.75 6.91 -42.12
CA GLU A 12 -1.92 5.71 -42.10
C GLU A 12 -1.47 5.37 -43.53
N THR A 13 -0.18 5.08 -43.67
CA THR A 13 0.40 4.54 -44.89
C THR A 13 1.00 3.18 -44.58
N LEU A 14 0.66 2.18 -45.40
CA LEU A 14 1.15 0.82 -45.28
C LEU A 14 2.20 0.56 -46.38
N ARG A 15 3.33 -0.01 -45.97
CA ARG A 15 4.40 -0.43 -46.88
C ARG A 15 4.78 -1.86 -46.57
N LEU A 16 4.81 -2.73 -47.56
CA LEU A 16 5.35 -4.07 -47.47
C LEU A 16 6.88 -4.00 -47.58
N VAL A 17 7.56 -4.61 -46.62
CA VAL A 17 9.04 -4.62 -46.53
C VAL A 17 9.53 -6.03 -46.28
N GLU A 18 10.78 -6.31 -46.63
CA GLU A 18 11.42 -7.58 -46.31
C GLU A 18 11.84 -7.63 -44.83
N GLN A 19 11.93 -8.83 -44.27
CA GLN A 19 12.36 -9.07 -42.90
C GLN A 19 13.75 -8.47 -42.63
N LYS A 20 14.67 -8.65 -43.61
CA LYS A 20 16.03 -8.11 -43.53
C LYS A 20 16.03 -6.57 -43.52
N GLU A 21 15.20 -5.93 -44.31
CA GLU A 21 15.08 -4.48 -44.38
C GLU A 21 14.68 -3.91 -43.01
N VAL A 22 13.71 -4.53 -42.33
CA VAL A 22 13.31 -4.11 -40.96
C VAL A 22 14.43 -4.33 -39.95
N ALA A 23 15.13 -5.46 -40.03
CA ALA A 23 16.29 -5.71 -39.19
C ALA A 23 17.39 -4.64 -39.36
N ASP A 24 17.65 -4.28 -40.62
CA ASP A 24 18.64 -3.25 -40.97
C ASP A 24 18.20 -1.84 -40.50
N MET A 25 16.89 -1.49 -40.64
CA MET A 25 16.34 -0.22 -40.10
C MET A 25 16.56 -0.09 -38.59
N ILE A 26 16.29 -1.16 -37.82
CA ILE A 26 16.45 -1.17 -36.35
C ILE A 26 17.92 -1.12 -35.97
N ARG A 27 18.77 -1.89 -36.67
CA ARG A 27 20.22 -1.98 -36.37
C ARG A 27 20.96 -0.70 -36.72
N ASN A 28 20.67 -0.13 -37.88
CA ASN A 28 21.38 1.05 -38.44
C ASN A 28 20.82 2.37 -37.91
N GLY A 29 19.74 2.34 -37.11
CA GLY A 29 19.23 3.51 -36.43
C GLY A 29 18.48 4.51 -37.29
N GLU A 30 17.73 4.05 -38.35
CA GLU A 30 16.89 4.97 -39.15
C GLU A 30 15.99 5.86 -38.28
N TYR A 31 15.57 5.36 -37.10
CA TYR A 31 14.73 6.07 -36.12
C TYR A 31 15.39 6.29 -34.77
N GLN A 32 16.73 6.26 -34.70
CA GLN A 32 17.51 6.35 -33.47
C GLN A 32 17.13 7.58 -32.64
N ALA A 33 17.12 8.78 -33.26
CA ALA A 33 16.85 10.02 -32.55
C ALA A 33 15.49 10.02 -31.84
N GLN A 34 14.44 9.51 -32.50
CA GLN A 34 13.09 9.42 -31.95
C GLN A 34 12.99 8.37 -30.83
N VAL A 35 13.68 7.23 -30.97
CA VAL A 35 13.69 6.16 -29.96
C VAL A 35 14.47 6.61 -28.72
N GLU A 36 15.63 7.25 -28.89
CA GLU A 36 16.42 7.76 -27.77
C GLU A 36 15.69 8.90 -27.03
N MET A 37 15.02 9.79 -27.74
CA MET A 37 14.18 10.81 -27.14
C MET A 37 13.06 10.17 -26.28
N PHE A 38 12.36 9.19 -26.84
CA PHE A 38 11.33 8.47 -26.12
C PHE A 38 11.84 7.76 -24.87
N ARG A 39 12.99 7.07 -24.95
CA ARG A 39 13.63 6.42 -23.78
C ARG A 39 14.00 7.40 -22.68
N ARG A 40 14.36 8.66 -23.01
CA ARG A 40 14.65 9.71 -22.02
C ARG A 40 13.36 10.29 -21.41
N GLU A 41 12.32 10.45 -22.18
CA GLU A 41 11.07 11.05 -21.73
C GLU A 41 10.19 10.07 -20.95
N LEU A 42 10.27 8.77 -21.21
CA LEU A 42 9.43 7.76 -20.58
C LEU A 42 9.48 7.78 -19.04
N PRO A 43 10.66 7.80 -18.38
CA PRO A 43 10.74 7.90 -16.92
C PRO A 43 10.18 9.22 -16.36
N LEU A 44 10.36 10.33 -17.10
CA LEU A 44 9.83 11.64 -16.73
C LEU A 44 8.30 11.68 -16.83
N MET A 45 7.73 11.04 -17.85
CA MET A 45 6.29 10.90 -18.01
C MET A 45 5.67 10.01 -16.93
N GLU A 46 6.34 8.93 -16.55
CA GLU A 46 5.93 8.06 -15.45
C GLU A 46 5.99 8.79 -14.12
N HIS A 47 7.04 9.59 -13.89
CA HIS A 47 7.18 10.40 -12.68
C HIS A 47 6.14 11.52 -12.61
N ALA A 48 5.91 12.25 -13.70
CA ALA A 48 4.88 13.29 -13.78
C ALA A 48 3.45 12.74 -13.55
N ARG A 49 3.21 11.49 -13.97
CA ARG A 49 1.95 10.79 -13.67
C ARG A 49 1.77 10.49 -12.20
N ARG A 50 2.83 10.14 -11.49
CA ARG A 50 2.81 9.89 -10.04
C ARG A 50 2.57 11.16 -9.22
N GLN A 51 2.93 12.33 -9.74
CA GLN A 51 2.81 13.60 -9.04
C GLN A 51 1.49 14.36 -9.26
N SER A 52 0.79 14.15 -10.39
CA SER A 52 -0.25 15.11 -10.79
C SER A 52 -1.64 14.90 -10.22
N ASP A 53 -2.06 13.72 -9.75
CA ASP A 53 -3.37 13.57 -9.07
C ASP A 53 -3.73 12.19 -8.51
N GLY A 54 -2.84 11.21 -8.57
CA GLY A 54 -3.18 9.84 -8.13
C GLY A 54 -4.31 9.16 -8.93
N THR A 55 -4.88 9.84 -9.93
CA THR A 55 -5.80 9.30 -10.90
C THR A 55 -5.12 9.21 -12.26
N LEU A 56 -4.88 8.00 -12.74
CA LEU A 56 -4.38 7.72 -14.08
C LEU A 56 -5.48 8.02 -15.11
N THR A 57 -5.64 9.26 -15.45
CA THR A 57 -6.41 9.67 -16.61
C THR A 57 -5.44 10.04 -17.74
N GLY A 58 -5.27 9.14 -18.67
CA GLY A 58 -4.60 9.41 -19.93
C GLY A 58 -3.62 8.32 -20.32
N TYR A 59 -3.85 7.74 -21.48
CA TYR A 59 -2.86 7.01 -22.25
C TYR A 59 -1.57 7.83 -22.33
N VAL A 60 -0.42 7.19 -22.11
CA VAL A 60 0.84 7.73 -22.64
C VAL A 60 0.64 7.85 -24.14
N ASP A 61 0.64 9.06 -24.65
CA ASP A 61 0.76 9.26 -26.08
C ASP A 61 2.09 8.61 -26.49
N TRP A 62 2.01 7.40 -27.02
CA TRP A 62 3.14 6.68 -27.57
C TRP A 62 3.89 7.59 -28.56
N PRO A 63 5.19 7.39 -28.75
CA PRO A 63 6.01 8.36 -29.48
C PRO A 63 5.38 8.73 -30.80
N LYS A 64 4.89 9.97 -30.88
CA LYS A 64 4.32 10.52 -32.10
C LYS A 64 5.39 10.44 -33.19
N GLY A 65 5.12 9.66 -34.21
CA GLY A 65 6.00 9.58 -35.39
C GLY A 65 6.82 8.29 -35.54
N LEU A 66 6.89 7.40 -34.55
CA LEU A 66 7.52 6.10 -34.75
C LEU A 66 6.63 5.19 -35.59
N PRO A 67 7.18 4.55 -36.64
CA PRO A 67 6.46 3.51 -37.40
C PRO A 67 6.12 2.33 -36.49
N ARG A 68 5.08 1.61 -36.86
CA ARG A 68 4.68 0.34 -36.26
C ARG A 68 4.93 -0.81 -37.20
N ILE A 69 5.25 -1.96 -36.68
CA ILE A 69 5.57 -3.17 -37.46
C ILE A 69 4.53 -4.24 -37.14
N CYS A 70 3.89 -4.77 -38.17
CA CYS A 70 3.08 -5.99 -38.11
C CYS A 70 3.85 -7.12 -38.77
N PHE A 71 4.32 -8.08 -37.97
CA PHE A 71 5.13 -9.20 -38.46
C PHE A 71 4.28 -10.28 -39.13
N ALA A 72 3.09 -10.56 -38.62
CA ALA A 72 2.30 -11.73 -39.00
C ALA A 72 1.44 -11.51 -40.27
N LEU A 73 1.11 -10.26 -40.59
CA LEU A 73 0.21 -9.98 -41.71
C LEU A 73 0.88 -9.10 -42.77
N GLU A 74 0.65 -9.45 -44.04
CA GLU A 74 0.85 -8.56 -45.19
C GLU A 74 -0.42 -7.75 -45.41
N GLN A 75 -0.34 -6.43 -45.21
CA GLN A 75 -1.49 -5.53 -45.30
C GLN A 75 -1.26 -4.43 -46.34
N GLU A 76 -2.32 -4.05 -47.04
CA GLU A 76 -2.33 -2.93 -47.97
C GLU A 76 -3.55 -2.03 -47.74
N THR A 77 -3.50 -0.82 -48.28
CA THR A 77 -4.64 0.10 -48.24
C THR A 77 -5.42 -0.02 -49.56
N ARG A 78 -6.66 -0.50 -49.49
CA ARG A 78 -7.59 -0.50 -50.61
C ARG A 78 -8.80 0.36 -50.32
N LYS A 79 -9.15 1.30 -51.17
CA LYS A 79 -10.31 2.22 -51.00
C LYS A 79 -10.39 2.87 -49.61
N GLY A 80 -9.25 3.23 -49.06
CA GLY A 80 -9.18 3.89 -47.74
C GLY A 80 -9.31 2.96 -46.53
N SER A 81 -9.48 1.66 -46.73
CA SER A 81 -9.55 0.64 -45.67
C SER A 81 -8.32 -0.26 -45.68
N ARG A 82 -7.91 -0.74 -44.51
CA ARG A 82 -6.83 -1.71 -44.34
C ARG A 82 -7.33 -3.10 -44.76
N THR A 83 -6.63 -3.75 -45.67
CA THR A 83 -6.98 -5.08 -46.20
C THR A 83 -5.78 -6.01 -46.05
N THR A 84 -6.01 -7.22 -45.53
CA THR A 84 -4.99 -8.27 -45.41
C THR A 84 -4.83 -8.97 -46.78
N ARG A 85 -3.58 -9.02 -47.25
CA ARG A 85 -3.18 -9.69 -48.48
C ARG A 85 -2.68 -11.11 -48.25
N GLY A 86 -2.00 -11.34 -47.15
CA GLY A 86 -1.40 -12.63 -46.82
C GLY A 86 -1.00 -12.76 -45.36
N TYR A 87 -0.71 -13.99 -44.97
CA TYR A 87 -0.19 -14.35 -43.66
C TYR A 87 1.26 -14.82 -43.80
N THR A 88 2.15 -14.31 -42.95
CA THR A 88 3.60 -14.54 -43.05
C THR A 88 4.08 -15.80 -42.33
N GLY A 89 3.29 -16.32 -41.40
CA GLY A 89 3.74 -17.36 -40.47
C GLY A 89 4.68 -16.87 -39.37
N LEU A 90 4.87 -15.54 -39.24
CA LEU A 90 5.71 -14.99 -38.18
C LEU A 90 4.89 -14.72 -36.90
N VAL A 91 5.48 -14.97 -35.76
CA VAL A 91 4.91 -14.67 -34.45
C VAL A 91 5.86 -13.76 -33.67
N LEU A 92 5.27 -12.75 -33.00
CA LEU A 92 5.99 -11.82 -32.15
C LEU A 92 5.74 -12.17 -30.68
N LEU A 93 6.81 -12.45 -29.95
CA LEU A 93 6.81 -12.59 -28.49
C LEU A 93 7.40 -11.34 -27.86
N GLU A 94 6.93 -11.00 -26.67
CA GLU A 94 7.38 -9.82 -25.93
C GLU A 94 7.75 -10.20 -24.50
N VAL A 95 8.96 -9.82 -24.10
CA VAL A 95 9.41 -9.83 -22.69
C VAL A 95 9.39 -8.39 -22.23
N ASN A 96 8.50 -8.06 -21.32
CA ASN A 96 8.29 -6.70 -20.83
C ASN A 96 8.73 -6.58 -19.36
N ASN A 97 8.79 -5.35 -18.84
CA ASN A 97 9.07 -5.02 -17.45
C ASN A 97 10.47 -5.48 -16.96
N LEU A 98 11.45 -5.42 -17.81
CA LEU A 98 12.85 -5.62 -17.44
C LEU A 98 13.36 -4.37 -16.69
N THR A 99 14.28 -4.58 -15.76
CA THR A 99 14.76 -3.52 -14.85
C THR A 99 15.59 -2.43 -15.56
N GLY A 100 16.14 -2.74 -16.74
CA GLY A 100 16.91 -1.77 -17.52
C GLY A 100 17.46 -2.35 -18.80
N TYR A 101 18.27 -1.52 -19.48
CA TYR A 101 18.85 -1.87 -20.77
C TYR A 101 19.78 -3.09 -20.71
N ASP A 102 20.55 -3.27 -19.62
CA ASP A 102 21.51 -4.36 -19.48
C ASP A 102 20.79 -5.71 -19.33
N GLU A 103 19.71 -5.76 -18.59
CA GLU A 103 18.87 -6.94 -18.49
C GLU A 103 18.20 -7.27 -19.84
N ALA A 104 17.68 -6.25 -20.52
CA ALA A 104 17.12 -6.41 -21.86
C ALA A 104 18.17 -6.93 -22.85
N ALA A 105 19.40 -6.46 -22.77
CA ALA A 105 20.52 -6.93 -23.61
C ALA A 105 20.85 -8.41 -23.32
N ALA A 106 20.86 -8.82 -22.05
CA ALA A 106 21.09 -10.21 -21.67
C ALA A 106 19.98 -11.14 -22.19
N VAL A 107 18.70 -10.76 -22.00
CA VAL A 107 17.54 -11.52 -22.53
C VAL A 107 17.58 -11.61 -24.04
N ARG A 108 17.87 -10.50 -24.75
CA ARG A 108 18.03 -10.53 -26.21
C ARG A 108 19.12 -11.49 -26.65
N GLN A 109 20.27 -11.48 -25.97
CA GLN A 109 21.38 -12.37 -26.30
C GLN A 109 21.02 -13.84 -26.05
N GLY A 110 20.33 -14.15 -24.95
CA GLY A 110 19.81 -15.51 -24.70
C GLY A 110 18.83 -15.95 -25.78
N ALA A 111 17.93 -15.07 -26.20
CA ALA A 111 17.03 -15.36 -27.31
C ALA A 111 17.80 -15.60 -28.62
N ALA A 112 18.90 -14.90 -28.87
CA ALA A 112 19.73 -15.05 -30.06
C ALA A 112 20.40 -16.43 -30.18
N GLU A 113 20.67 -17.09 -29.07
CA GLU A 113 21.28 -18.43 -29.04
C GLU A 113 20.29 -19.56 -29.37
N MET A 114 19.00 -19.23 -29.40
CA MET A 114 17.96 -20.22 -29.70
C MET A 114 17.81 -20.40 -31.21
N PRO A 115 17.84 -21.65 -31.72
CA PRO A 115 17.79 -21.92 -33.18
C PRO A 115 16.46 -21.46 -33.83
N GLN A 116 15.39 -21.26 -33.04
CA GLN A 116 14.09 -20.81 -33.54
C GLN A 116 13.98 -19.29 -33.68
N THR A 117 14.96 -18.53 -33.18
CA THR A 117 14.92 -17.06 -33.23
C THR A 117 15.27 -16.55 -34.60
N LEU A 118 14.29 -16.00 -35.30
CA LEU A 118 14.48 -15.27 -36.55
C LEU A 118 15.08 -13.88 -36.31
N MET A 119 14.55 -13.18 -35.30
CA MET A 119 14.97 -11.83 -34.93
C MET A 119 14.78 -11.58 -33.42
N ALA A 120 15.75 -10.95 -32.78
CA ALA A 120 15.63 -10.50 -31.41
C ALA A 120 16.22 -9.11 -31.24
N PHE A 121 15.47 -8.18 -30.62
CA PHE A 121 15.89 -6.79 -30.43
C PHE A 121 15.23 -6.16 -29.21
N ILE A 122 15.88 -5.13 -28.67
CA ILE A 122 15.35 -4.34 -27.55
C ILE A 122 14.26 -3.40 -28.06
N GLY A 123 13.13 -3.35 -27.37
CA GLY A 123 11.99 -2.49 -27.71
C GLY A 123 12.29 -0.99 -27.63
N SER A 124 11.36 -0.18 -28.14
CA SER A 124 11.49 1.29 -28.14
C SER A 124 11.53 1.90 -26.74
N ASP A 125 11.02 1.21 -25.73
CA ASP A 125 11.07 1.59 -24.31
C ASP A 125 12.47 1.38 -23.66
N GLY A 126 13.32 0.54 -24.25
CA GLY A 126 14.63 0.19 -23.71
C GLY A 126 14.60 -0.88 -22.60
N THR A 127 13.43 -1.28 -22.15
CA THR A 127 13.21 -2.23 -21.03
C THR A 127 12.37 -3.45 -21.43
N SER A 128 12.16 -3.65 -22.72
CA SER A 128 11.52 -4.83 -23.27
C SER A 128 12.34 -5.48 -24.36
N VAL A 129 12.11 -6.77 -24.59
CA VAL A 129 12.73 -7.52 -25.70
C VAL A 129 11.63 -8.06 -26.61
N LYS A 130 11.82 -7.89 -27.90
CA LYS A 130 10.96 -8.39 -28.95
C LYS A 130 11.64 -9.55 -29.65
N ILE A 131 10.95 -10.71 -29.69
CA ILE A 131 11.46 -11.93 -30.29
C ILE A 131 10.51 -12.36 -31.40
N VAL A 132 11.02 -12.57 -32.60
CA VAL A 132 10.25 -12.98 -33.75
C VAL A 132 10.68 -14.38 -34.15
N CYS A 133 9.69 -15.29 -34.32
CA CYS A 133 9.90 -16.66 -34.73
C CYS A 133 9.10 -16.96 -36.00
N ARG A 134 9.53 -18.00 -36.74
CA ARG A 134 8.81 -18.51 -37.89
C ARG A 134 8.03 -19.76 -37.54
N GLY A 135 6.77 -19.83 -37.93
CA GLY A 135 5.92 -21.01 -37.84
C GLY A 135 5.71 -21.72 -39.16
N GLU A 136 5.58 -23.03 -39.12
CA GLU A 136 5.20 -23.89 -40.22
C GLU A 136 4.17 -24.93 -39.74
N LEU A 137 3.38 -25.45 -40.70
CA LEU A 137 2.49 -26.57 -40.41
C LEU A 137 3.31 -27.88 -40.29
N PHE A 138 2.83 -28.80 -39.46
CA PHE A 138 3.48 -30.10 -39.33
C PHE A 138 3.57 -30.81 -40.68
N PRO A 139 4.77 -31.24 -41.11
CA PRO A 139 4.90 -32.03 -42.31
C PRO A 139 4.26 -33.41 -42.11
N ALA A 140 3.61 -33.94 -43.10
CA ALA A 140 3.24 -35.36 -43.12
C ALA A 140 4.50 -36.21 -43.42
N ASP A 141 4.52 -37.44 -42.93
CA ASP A 141 5.68 -38.37 -43.02
C ASP A 141 6.29 -38.36 -44.44
N GLY A 142 7.55 -37.89 -44.52
CA GLY A 142 8.33 -37.87 -45.76
C GLY A 142 7.92 -36.78 -46.78
N LYS A 143 7.02 -35.84 -46.45
CA LYS A 143 6.61 -34.73 -47.31
C LYS A 143 7.08 -33.38 -46.77
N PRO A 144 7.30 -32.37 -47.65
CA PRO A 144 7.58 -31.00 -47.21
C PRO A 144 6.39 -30.44 -46.41
N ALA A 145 6.66 -29.47 -45.52
CA ALA A 145 5.61 -28.77 -44.77
C ALA A 145 4.52 -28.21 -45.72
N PRO A 146 3.23 -28.35 -45.37
CA PRO A 146 2.14 -27.76 -46.17
C PRO A 146 2.26 -26.23 -46.23
N ALA A 147 1.61 -25.64 -47.24
CA ALA A 147 1.51 -24.18 -47.32
C ALA A 147 0.79 -23.61 -46.09
N LEU A 148 1.16 -22.39 -45.68
CA LEU A 148 0.52 -21.67 -44.56
C LEU A 148 -0.99 -21.49 -44.77
N PRO A 149 -1.78 -21.41 -43.70
CA PRO A 149 -3.23 -21.25 -43.80
C PRO A 149 -3.62 -19.94 -44.51
N HIS A 150 -4.73 -19.97 -45.26
CA HIS A 150 -5.19 -18.84 -46.06
C HIS A 150 -6.55 -18.28 -45.60
N THR A 151 -7.34 -19.07 -44.88
CA THR A 151 -8.63 -18.58 -44.34
C THR A 151 -8.41 -17.82 -43.03
N THR A 152 -9.25 -16.84 -42.73
CA THR A 152 -9.12 -16.02 -41.53
C THR A 152 -9.20 -16.88 -40.25
N GLU A 153 -10.09 -17.88 -40.25
CA GLU A 153 -10.28 -18.78 -39.11
C GLU A 153 -9.05 -19.69 -38.87
N ASP A 154 -8.54 -20.30 -39.96
CA ASP A 154 -7.36 -21.17 -39.87
C ASP A 154 -6.10 -20.37 -39.52
N ILE A 155 -5.96 -19.14 -40.01
CA ILE A 155 -4.87 -18.23 -39.65
C ILE A 155 -4.94 -17.93 -38.13
N ALA A 156 -6.13 -17.59 -37.59
CA ALA A 156 -6.28 -17.28 -36.20
C ALA A 156 -5.91 -18.48 -35.32
N LEU A 157 -6.41 -19.66 -35.63
CA LEU A 157 -6.11 -20.90 -34.87
C LEU A 157 -4.63 -21.29 -34.96
N PHE A 158 -4.06 -21.24 -36.17
CA PHE A 158 -2.65 -21.54 -36.36
C PHE A 158 -1.76 -20.57 -35.59
N HIS A 159 -2.07 -19.27 -35.66
CA HIS A 159 -1.30 -18.22 -34.99
C HIS A 159 -1.40 -18.33 -33.48
N GLU A 160 -2.57 -18.64 -32.94
CA GLU A 160 -2.77 -18.91 -31.51
C GLU A 160 -1.91 -20.10 -31.05
N ASN A 161 -1.99 -21.22 -31.75
CA ASN A 161 -1.22 -22.42 -31.44
C ASN A 161 0.30 -22.17 -31.59
N LEU A 162 0.71 -21.43 -32.62
CA LEU A 162 2.10 -21.04 -32.84
C LEU A 162 2.62 -20.14 -31.68
N TYR A 163 1.82 -19.12 -31.31
CA TYR A 163 2.16 -18.20 -30.24
C TYR A 163 2.36 -18.94 -28.92
N GLU A 164 1.40 -19.77 -28.50
CA GLU A 164 1.50 -20.52 -27.24
C GLU A 164 2.69 -21.48 -27.27
N ARG A 165 2.95 -22.14 -28.39
CA ARG A 165 4.09 -23.06 -28.51
C ARG A 165 5.42 -22.31 -28.48
N ALA A 166 5.53 -21.20 -29.16
CA ALA A 166 6.70 -20.34 -29.11
C ALA A 166 6.93 -19.81 -27.69
N ARG A 167 5.88 -19.29 -27.03
CA ARG A 167 5.95 -18.83 -25.65
C ARG A 167 6.44 -19.92 -24.69
N MET A 168 5.94 -21.15 -24.82
CA MET A 168 6.39 -22.29 -24.00
C MET A 168 7.88 -22.58 -24.21
N ILE A 169 8.36 -22.59 -25.45
CA ILE A 169 9.76 -22.86 -25.77
C ILE A 169 10.67 -21.81 -25.14
N TYR A 170 10.33 -20.52 -25.29
CA TYR A 170 11.16 -19.43 -24.80
C TYR A 170 11.07 -19.27 -23.27
N ASN A 171 9.91 -19.40 -22.66
CA ASN A 171 9.79 -19.42 -21.21
C ASN A 171 10.62 -20.55 -20.56
N GLY A 172 10.62 -21.71 -21.20
CA GLY A 172 11.37 -22.87 -20.71
C GLY A 172 12.89 -22.71 -20.82
N GLN A 173 13.39 -21.93 -21.77
CA GLN A 173 14.83 -21.85 -22.07
C GLN A 173 15.48 -20.55 -21.62
N LEU A 174 14.76 -19.42 -21.64
CA LEU A 174 15.33 -18.12 -21.28
C LEU A 174 15.23 -17.82 -19.79
N GLY A 175 14.43 -18.57 -19.03
CA GLY A 175 14.21 -18.26 -17.61
C GLY A 175 13.47 -16.95 -17.34
N VAL A 176 12.86 -16.35 -18.37
CA VAL A 176 12.05 -15.12 -18.29
C VAL A 176 10.59 -15.43 -18.57
N THR A 177 9.69 -14.68 -17.96
CA THR A 177 8.26 -14.81 -18.24
C THR A 177 7.90 -13.99 -19.47
N ILE A 178 7.60 -14.67 -20.59
CA ILE A 178 7.00 -14.01 -21.74
C ILE A 178 5.55 -13.73 -21.43
N GLU A 179 5.16 -12.47 -21.58
CA GLU A 179 3.80 -12.01 -21.31
C GLU A 179 2.77 -12.82 -22.12
N LYS A 180 1.72 -13.28 -21.43
CA LYS A 180 0.60 -13.94 -22.10
C LYS A 180 -0.32 -12.87 -22.68
N LEU A 181 0.00 -12.43 -23.87
CA LEU A 181 -0.79 -11.47 -24.64
C LEU A 181 -1.80 -12.21 -25.52
N GLU A 182 -2.90 -11.55 -25.91
CA GLU A 182 -3.80 -12.12 -26.89
C GLU A 182 -3.04 -12.46 -28.18
N PRO A 183 -3.09 -13.71 -28.66
CA PRO A 183 -2.33 -14.15 -29.83
C PRO A 183 -3.00 -13.70 -31.13
N LEU A 184 -3.08 -12.39 -31.36
CA LEU A 184 -3.73 -11.82 -32.52
C LEU A 184 -2.71 -11.64 -33.66
N PRO A 185 -3.01 -12.13 -34.88
CA PRO A 185 -2.14 -11.89 -36.06
C PRO A 185 -1.93 -10.41 -36.38
N GLN A 186 -2.87 -9.54 -35.98
CA GLN A 186 -2.81 -8.08 -36.16
C GLN A 186 -1.88 -7.37 -35.17
N ARG A 187 -1.25 -8.10 -34.25
CA ARG A 187 -0.34 -7.50 -33.24
C ARG A 187 0.77 -6.72 -33.92
N ILE A 188 1.02 -5.54 -33.37
CA ILE A 188 2.03 -4.61 -33.83
C ILE A 188 3.00 -4.30 -32.69
N CYS A 189 4.26 -4.01 -33.01
CA CYS A 189 5.18 -3.33 -32.12
C CYS A 189 5.68 -2.03 -32.74
N TYR A 190 6.22 -1.13 -31.95
CA TYR A 190 6.83 0.09 -32.46
C TYR A 190 8.22 -0.20 -33.03
N MET A 191 8.61 0.61 -34.04
CA MET A 191 9.99 0.64 -34.53
C MET A 191 10.94 0.96 -33.37
N SER A 192 12.10 0.34 -33.38
CA SER A 192 13.10 0.50 -32.31
C SER A 192 14.47 0.87 -32.88
N PHE A 193 15.42 1.09 -31.97
CA PHE A 193 16.83 1.18 -32.25
C PHE A 193 17.61 0.22 -31.34
N ASP A 194 18.29 -0.73 -31.95
CA ASP A 194 19.15 -1.69 -31.28
C ASP A 194 20.33 -2.09 -32.21
N PRO A 195 21.51 -1.50 -32.03
CA PRO A 195 22.68 -1.79 -32.86
C PRO A 195 23.14 -3.25 -32.75
N SER A 196 22.77 -3.92 -31.67
CA SER A 196 23.10 -5.33 -31.44
C SER A 196 21.95 -6.28 -31.76
N LEU A 197 20.94 -5.82 -32.51
CA LEU A 197 19.86 -6.68 -33.02
C LEU A 197 20.43 -7.94 -33.67
N VAL A 198 19.83 -9.08 -33.35
CA VAL A 198 20.16 -10.37 -33.97
C VAL A 198 19.14 -10.70 -35.05
N TYR A 199 19.60 -11.10 -36.25
CA TYR A 199 18.79 -11.57 -37.33
C TYR A 199 19.38 -12.86 -37.91
N ASN A 200 18.64 -13.96 -37.79
CA ASN A 200 19.01 -15.29 -38.30
C ASN A 200 18.02 -15.75 -39.40
N PRO A 201 18.29 -15.55 -40.66
CA PRO A 201 17.39 -15.98 -41.74
C PRO A 201 17.23 -17.49 -41.86
N LEU A 202 18.15 -18.27 -41.23
CA LEU A 202 18.14 -19.74 -41.17
C LEU A 202 17.48 -20.29 -39.93
N ALA A 203 16.74 -19.47 -39.16
CA ALA A 203 16.04 -19.91 -37.98
C ALA A 203 15.13 -21.11 -38.26
N THR A 204 15.21 -22.12 -37.38
CA THR A 204 14.38 -23.32 -37.50
C THR A 204 12.91 -22.97 -37.23
N PRO A 205 11.95 -23.47 -38.03
CA PRO A 205 10.55 -23.17 -37.82
C PRO A 205 9.99 -23.86 -36.56
N ILE A 206 8.99 -23.23 -35.95
CA ILE A 206 8.18 -23.83 -34.90
C ILE A 206 6.93 -24.42 -35.56
N TYR A 207 6.72 -25.72 -35.41
CA TYR A 207 5.58 -26.39 -36.03
C TYR A 207 4.32 -26.22 -35.19
N ALA A 208 3.20 -25.83 -35.82
CA ALA A 208 1.90 -25.68 -35.16
C ALA A 208 0.78 -26.30 -36.01
N LYS A 209 -0.41 -26.50 -35.44
CA LYS A 209 -1.60 -27.07 -36.11
C LYS A 209 -2.67 -25.99 -36.28
N THR A 210 -3.56 -26.23 -37.26
CA THR A 210 -4.78 -25.41 -37.49
C THR A 210 -6.02 -25.95 -36.76
N GLU A 211 -5.90 -27.07 -36.06
CA GLU A 211 -7.03 -27.62 -35.31
C GLU A 211 -7.23 -26.85 -34.01
N LYS A 212 -8.50 -26.60 -33.65
CA LYS A 212 -8.81 -26.13 -32.29
C LYS A 212 -8.19 -27.08 -31.30
N THR A 213 -7.22 -26.62 -30.54
CA THR A 213 -6.80 -27.32 -29.37
C THR A 213 -7.99 -27.25 -28.39
N THR A 214 -8.89 -28.24 -28.50
CA THR A 214 -9.89 -28.46 -27.48
C THR A 214 -9.14 -28.46 -26.17
N SER A 215 -9.50 -27.50 -25.31
CA SER A 215 -8.88 -27.16 -24.03
C SER A 215 -7.97 -28.26 -23.52
N ALA A 216 -6.77 -27.93 -23.04
CA ALA A 216 -5.72 -28.83 -22.55
C ALA A 216 -6.18 -29.94 -21.56
N LEU A 217 -7.47 -30.18 -21.43
CA LEU A 217 -8.14 -31.19 -20.60
C LEU A 217 -8.58 -32.44 -21.34
N SER A 218 -8.50 -32.53 -22.70
CA SER A 218 -9.09 -33.66 -23.41
C SER A 218 -8.22 -34.41 -24.44
N ARG A 219 -6.95 -34.05 -24.63
CA ARG A 219 -5.98 -34.91 -25.34
C ARG A 219 -4.78 -35.17 -24.43
N GLN A 220 -4.68 -36.39 -23.93
CA GLN A 220 -3.43 -36.88 -23.35
C GLN A 220 -2.36 -36.84 -24.45
N PRO A 221 -1.28 -36.02 -24.31
CA PRO A 221 -0.05 -36.20 -25.09
C PRO A 221 0.45 -37.61 -24.80
N SER A 222 1.28 -38.15 -25.67
CA SER A 222 1.95 -39.45 -25.36
C SER A 222 2.55 -39.32 -23.97
N THR A 223 2.35 -40.32 -23.13
CA THR A 223 2.73 -40.31 -21.70
C THR A 223 4.16 -39.86 -21.45
N MET A 224 5.04 -40.01 -22.43
CA MET A 224 6.45 -39.64 -22.38
C MET A 224 6.71 -38.13 -22.56
N GLU A 225 6.05 -37.45 -23.51
CA GLU A 225 6.22 -36.02 -23.75
C GLU A 225 5.59 -35.18 -22.63
N GLN A 226 4.49 -35.65 -22.04
CA GLN A 226 3.82 -34.98 -20.93
C GLN A 226 4.64 -35.10 -19.64
N THR A 227 5.29 -36.24 -19.41
CA THR A 227 6.14 -36.45 -18.23
C THR A 227 7.40 -35.59 -18.30
N ASP A 228 8.01 -35.45 -19.47
CA ASP A 228 9.21 -34.61 -19.66
C ASP A 228 8.89 -33.11 -19.53
N TYR A 229 7.76 -32.68 -20.07
CA TYR A 229 7.32 -31.30 -19.94
C TYR A 229 6.94 -30.91 -18.50
N GLU A 230 6.16 -31.75 -17.81
CA GLU A 230 5.82 -31.52 -16.40
C GLU A 230 7.07 -31.58 -15.50
N HIS A 231 7.99 -32.50 -15.79
CA HIS A 231 9.27 -32.60 -15.10
C HIS A 231 10.08 -31.32 -15.27
N TYR A 232 10.22 -30.81 -16.49
CA TYR A 232 10.97 -29.60 -16.78
C TYR A 232 10.31 -28.36 -16.12
N ARG A 233 9.00 -28.22 -16.22
CA ARG A 233 8.23 -27.15 -15.57
C ARG A 233 8.40 -27.18 -14.04
N ASN A 234 8.48 -28.36 -13.46
CA ASN A 234 8.70 -28.51 -12.03
C ASN A 234 10.13 -28.12 -11.64
N LEU A 235 11.13 -28.47 -12.42
CA LEU A 235 12.52 -28.05 -12.21
C LEU A 235 12.66 -26.52 -12.25
N HIS A 236 12.06 -25.88 -13.27
CA HIS A 236 12.05 -24.43 -13.39
C HIS A 236 11.35 -23.77 -12.19
N THR A 237 10.20 -24.29 -11.76
CA THR A 237 9.48 -23.79 -10.59
C THR A 237 10.34 -23.83 -9.32
N ILE A 238 11.06 -24.94 -9.09
CA ILE A 238 11.92 -25.09 -7.92
C ILE A 238 13.10 -24.12 -7.98
N PHE A 239 13.67 -23.96 -9.18
CA PHE A 239 14.78 -23.03 -9.40
C PHE A 239 14.35 -21.57 -9.13
N GLU A 240 13.26 -21.11 -9.72
CA GLU A 240 12.72 -19.76 -9.53
C GLU A 240 12.39 -19.46 -8.07
N PHE A 241 11.78 -20.41 -7.38
CA PHE A 241 11.51 -20.27 -5.95
C PHE A 241 12.80 -20.09 -5.13
N ASN A 242 13.81 -20.90 -5.42
CA ASN A 242 15.11 -20.82 -4.75
C ASN A 242 15.86 -19.52 -5.08
N LEU A 243 15.71 -19.03 -6.30
CA LEU A 243 16.29 -17.76 -6.75
C LEU A 243 15.66 -16.58 -6.03
N THR A 244 14.34 -16.48 -6.02
CA THR A 244 13.61 -15.45 -5.28
C THR A 244 14.06 -15.40 -3.83
N LYS A 245 14.07 -16.55 -3.15
CA LYS A 245 14.54 -16.66 -1.78
C LYS A 245 15.98 -16.19 -1.59
N ALA A 246 16.88 -16.52 -2.53
CA ALA A 246 18.27 -16.10 -2.47
C ALA A 246 18.42 -14.58 -2.66
N CYS A 247 17.62 -13.98 -3.54
CA CYS A 247 17.57 -12.53 -3.78
C CYS A 247 17.05 -11.80 -2.54
N ASP A 248 15.94 -12.25 -1.95
CA ASP A 248 15.34 -11.65 -0.75
C ASP A 248 16.33 -11.63 0.42
N GLU A 249 17.07 -12.72 0.64
CA GLU A 249 18.07 -12.81 1.73
C GLU A 249 19.31 -11.90 1.49
N THR A 250 19.52 -11.44 0.26
CA THR A 250 20.66 -10.59 -0.12
C THR A 250 20.29 -9.14 -0.44
N GLU A 251 19.03 -8.78 -0.30
CA GLU A 251 18.50 -7.45 -0.65
C GLU A 251 19.21 -6.30 0.09
N ASN A 252 19.64 -6.52 1.33
CA ASN A 252 20.34 -5.52 2.14
C ASN A 252 21.80 -5.27 1.74
N ILE A 253 22.34 -6.01 0.77
CA ILE A 253 23.72 -5.81 0.27
C ILE A 253 23.71 -4.67 -0.75
N ILE A 254 24.40 -3.57 -0.45
CA ILE A 254 24.37 -2.33 -1.24
C ILE A 254 25.13 -2.47 -2.56
N ASP A 255 26.28 -3.19 -2.55
CA ASP A 255 27.06 -3.42 -3.78
C ASP A 255 26.40 -4.48 -4.65
N ASP A 256 26.06 -4.12 -5.88
CA ASP A 256 25.36 -5.00 -6.81
C ASP A 256 26.16 -6.27 -7.16
N ASN A 257 27.49 -6.18 -7.31
CA ASN A 257 28.32 -7.34 -7.62
C ASN A 257 28.45 -8.29 -6.44
N GLU A 258 28.60 -7.76 -5.22
CA GLU A 258 28.62 -8.55 -4.00
C GLU A 258 27.25 -9.20 -3.76
N ARG A 259 26.15 -8.46 -4.02
CA ARG A 259 24.80 -8.98 -3.91
C ARG A 259 24.54 -10.14 -4.88
N HIS A 260 24.88 -10.00 -6.17
CA HIS A 260 24.73 -11.06 -7.15
C HIS A 260 25.59 -12.28 -6.81
N HIS A 261 26.82 -12.06 -6.31
CA HIS A 261 27.69 -13.15 -5.87
C HIS A 261 27.10 -13.90 -4.66
N ALA A 262 26.64 -13.18 -3.64
CA ALA A 262 26.00 -13.75 -2.47
C ALA A 262 24.71 -14.51 -2.83
N ALA A 263 23.86 -13.92 -3.67
CA ALA A 263 22.66 -14.56 -4.16
C ALA A 263 22.95 -15.85 -4.94
N LEU A 264 23.99 -15.87 -5.77
CA LEU A 264 24.41 -17.07 -6.50
C LEU A 264 24.85 -18.21 -5.57
N ILE A 265 25.60 -17.88 -4.51
CA ILE A 265 26.03 -18.89 -3.51
C ILE A 265 24.80 -19.48 -2.79
N LEU A 266 23.86 -18.63 -2.37
CA LEU A 266 22.63 -19.05 -1.72
C LEU A 266 21.78 -19.90 -2.66
N LEU A 267 21.59 -19.44 -3.90
CA LEU A 267 20.85 -20.16 -4.94
C LEU A 267 21.40 -21.58 -5.15
N ALA A 268 22.70 -21.75 -5.36
CA ALA A 268 23.31 -23.06 -5.57
C ALA A 268 23.10 -23.96 -4.36
N ARG A 269 23.22 -23.44 -3.14
CA ARG A 269 22.94 -24.16 -1.91
C ARG A 269 21.47 -24.56 -1.82
N TYR A 270 20.52 -23.68 -2.09
CA TYR A 270 19.09 -23.98 -2.05
C TYR A 270 18.68 -24.99 -3.12
N CYS A 271 19.24 -24.90 -4.32
CA CYS A 271 19.02 -25.90 -5.37
C CYS A 271 19.49 -27.30 -4.93
N MET A 272 20.64 -27.40 -4.28
CA MET A 272 21.13 -28.65 -3.71
C MET A 272 20.22 -29.15 -2.57
N GLU A 273 19.87 -28.27 -1.61
CA GLU A 273 19.03 -28.61 -0.46
C GLU A 273 17.60 -29.03 -0.86
N THR A 274 17.06 -28.48 -1.94
CA THR A 274 15.76 -28.85 -2.51
C THR A 274 15.81 -30.09 -3.43
N GLY A 275 16.99 -30.71 -3.57
CA GLY A 275 17.14 -31.91 -4.37
C GLY A 275 17.09 -31.70 -5.88
N LEU A 276 17.28 -30.47 -6.37
CA LEU A 276 17.46 -30.19 -7.78
C LEU A 276 18.80 -30.79 -8.23
N ALA A 277 18.84 -31.50 -9.36
CA ALA A 277 20.10 -32.01 -9.88
C ALA A 277 21.02 -30.86 -10.34
N MET A 278 22.34 -31.00 -10.15
CA MET A 278 23.30 -29.92 -10.46
C MET A 278 23.24 -29.44 -11.91
N ALA A 279 23.20 -30.33 -12.87
CA ALA A 279 23.27 -30.00 -14.29
C ALA A 279 22.10 -29.11 -14.74
N PRO A 280 20.81 -29.44 -14.49
CA PRO A 280 19.70 -28.53 -14.84
C PRO A 280 19.70 -27.24 -14.02
N ALA A 281 20.03 -27.27 -12.72
CA ALA A 281 20.09 -26.08 -11.89
C ALA A 281 21.17 -25.09 -12.37
N MET A 282 22.37 -25.59 -12.66
CA MET A 282 23.47 -24.80 -13.22
C MET A 282 23.12 -24.24 -14.61
N ARG A 283 22.43 -25.03 -15.46
CA ARG A 283 21.99 -24.55 -16.78
C ARG A 283 21.01 -23.39 -16.62
N LEU A 284 20.01 -23.47 -15.74
CA LEU A 284 19.07 -22.39 -15.47
C LEU A 284 19.77 -21.15 -14.94
N ALA A 285 20.76 -21.31 -14.05
CA ALA A 285 21.56 -20.18 -13.56
C ALA A 285 22.39 -19.51 -14.66
N LEU A 286 23.01 -20.31 -15.55
CA LEU A 286 23.76 -19.78 -16.70
C LEU A 286 22.90 -19.03 -17.69
N LEU A 287 21.61 -19.33 -17.80
CA LEU A 287 20.65 -18.65 -18.66
C LEU A 287 19.96 -17.46 -18.00
N HIS A 288 20.11 -17.29 -16.67
CA HIS A 288 19.45 -16.22 -15.95
C HIS A 288 20.20 -14.88 -16.08
N ALA A 289 19.47 -13.80 -16.37
CA ALA A 289 20.03 -12.48 -16.63
C ALA A 289 20.97 -11.95 -15.53
N ALA A 290 20.65 -12.20 -14.26
CA ALA A 290 21.46 -11.76 -13.12
C ALA A 290 22.88 -12.37 -13.08
N PHE A 291 23.08 -13.54 -13.71
CA PHE A 291 24.35 -14.30 -13.64
C PHE A 291 25.03 -14.46 -15.02
N TRP A 292 24.43 -13.89 -16.05
CA TRP A 292 24.87 -14.00 -17.44
C TRP A 292 26.33 -13.66 -17.65
N ASN A 293 26.81 -12.59 -17.00
CA ASN A 293 28.17 -12.12 -17.13
C ASN A 293 29.20 -12.88 -16.30
N MET A 294 28.79 -13.92 -15.57
CA MET A 294 29.63 -14.64 -14.60
C MET A 294 29.65 -16.17 -14.83
N PRO A 295 29.77 -16.68 -16.07
CA PRO A 295 29.62 -18.12 -16.36
C PRO A 295 30.62 -19.01 -15.61
N ASP A 296 31.86 -18.59 -15.46
CA ASP A 296 32.88 -19.34 -14.73
C ASP A 296 32.64 -19.34 -13.22
N LEU A 297 32.11 -18.25 -12.68
CA LEU A 297 31.70 -18.15 -11.29
C LEU A 297 30.51 -19.08 -11.01
N VAL A 298 29.49 -19.06 -11.87
CA VAL A 298 28.31 -19.95 -11.78
C VAL A 298 28.78 -21.41 -11.70
N LYS A 299 29.64 -21.84 -12.62
CA LYS A 299 30.18 -23.21 -12.61
C LYS A 299 30.89 -23.55 -11.31
N LYS A 300 31.82 -22.69 -10.87
CA LYS A 300 32.60 -22.92 -9.62
C LYS A 300 31.69 -22.98 -8.39
N VAL A 301 30.70 -22.09 -8.29
CA VAL A 301 29.78 -22.02 -7.14
C VAL A 301 28.88 -23.26 -7.10
N PHE A 302 28.30 -23.69 -8.24
CA PHE A 302 27.46 -24.88 -8.30
C PHE A 302 28.28 -26.16 -8.05
N GLU A 303 29.45 -26.33 -8.66
CA GLU A 303 30.34 -27.45 -8.41
C GLU A 303 30.75 -27.55 -6.93
N ASN A 304 31.01 -26.40 -6.28
CA ASN A 304 31.30 -26.36 -4.86
C ASN A 304 30.09 -26.75 -3.99
N ALA A 305 28.91 -26.19 -4.27
CA ALA A 305 27.70 -26.46 -3.49
C ALA A 305 27.28 -27.94 -3.55
N TYR A 306 27.51 -28.60 -4.67
CA TYR A 306 27.14 -30.01 -4.91
C TYR A 306 28.26 -31.03 -4.61
N ARG A 307 29.35 -30.65 -3.89
CA ARG A 307 30.35 -31.60 -3.43
C ARG A 307 29.73 -32.62 -2.47
N GLU A 308 30.16 -33.87 -2.57
CA GLU A 308 29.66 -34.95 -1.73
C GLU A 308 29.73 -34.63 -0.22
N GLU A 309 30.80 -33.97 0.21
CA GLU A 309 30.97 -33.54 1.61
C GLU A 309 29.87 -32.56 2.08
N HIS A 310 29.45 -31.61 1.21
CA HIS A 310 28.40 -30.66 1.53
C HIS A 310 27.02 -31.31 1.57
N ILE A 311 26.73 -32.19 0.60
CA ILE A 311 25.50 -33.00 0.55
C ILE A 311 25.40 -33.86 1.81
N LYS A 312 26.48 -34.58 2.15
CA LYS A 312 26.55 -35.46 3.34
C LYS A 312 26.33 -34.65 4.62
N LYS A 313 27.00 -33.53 4.79
CA LYS A 313 26.85 -32.64 5.94
C LYS A 313 25.43 -32.09 6.06
N TYR A 314 24.77 -31.75 4.93
CA TYR A 314 23.37 -31.32 4.92
C TYR A 314 22.45 -32.47 5.38
N MET A 315 22.63 -33.68 4.82
CA MET A 315 21.83 -34.86 5.17
C MET A 315 21.97 -35.21 6.66
N GLU A 316 23.18 -35.20 7.21
CA GLU A 316 23.46 -35.43 8.64
C GLU A 316 22.75 -34.40 9.51
N ARG A 317 22.86 -33.10 9.16
CA ARG A 317 22.20 -32.00 9.89
C ARG A 317 20.67 -32.14 9.90
N LYS A 318 20.08 -32.65 8.83
CA LYS A 318 18.63 -32.86 8.69
C LYS A 318 18.15 -34.25 9.13
N GLY A 319 19.04 -35.14 9.49
CA GLY A 319 18.69 -36.50 9.90
C GLY A 319 18.07 -37.33 8.77
N ILE A 320 18.42 -37.07 7.51
CA ILE A 320 17.90 -37.80 6.33
C ILE A 320 18.92 -38.74 5.76
N GLN A 321 18.46 -39.93 5.38
CA GLN A 321 19.35 -41.00 4.79
C GLN A 321 19.45 -40.85 3.25
N ARG A 322 18.51 -40.19 2.60
CA ARG A 322 18.48 -40.00 1.15
C ARG A 322 17.78 -38.69 0.81
N MET A 323 18.32 -37.96 -0.17
CA MET A 323 17.64 -36.83 -0.75
C MET A 323 16.32 -37.30 -1.38
N LYS A 324 15.21 -36.70 -0.95
CA LYS A 324 13.86 -37.00 -1.46
C LYS A 324 13.46 -35.95 -2.49
N SER A 325 12.67 -36.36 -3.47
CA SER A 325 11.98 -35.46 -4.34
C SER A 325 11.03 -34.56 -3.53
N ILE A 326 10.82 -33.33 -3.97
CA ILE A 326 9.89 -32.37 -3.31
C ILE A 326 8.47 -32.97 -3.31
N PRO A 327 7.78 -33.00 -2.16
CA PRO A 327 6.39 -33.42 -2.10
C PRO A 327 5.49 -32.57 -3.00
N PRO A 328 4.42 -33.16 -3.58
CA PRO A 328 3.49 -32.42 -4.44
C PRO A 328 2.90 -31.17 -3.77
N GLU A 329 2.64 -31.23 -2.46
CA GLU A 329 2.10 -30.12 -1.68
C GLU A 329 3.11 -28.96 -1.57
N THR A 330 4.38 -29.28 -1.37
CA THR A 330 5.46 -28.28 -1.34
C THR A 330 5.65 -27.66 -2.71
N LEU A 331 5.61 -28.46 -3.77
CA LEU A 331 5.69 -27.96 -5.14
C LEU A 331 4.50 -27.05 -5.49
N LEU A 332 3.30 -27.38 -5.01
CA LEU A 332 2.11 -26.52 -5.16
C LEU A 332 2.31 -25.18 -4.46
N THR A 333 2.84 -25.19 -3.22
CA THR A 333 3.15 -23.97 -2.48
C THR A 333 4.15 -23.08 -3.23
N MET A 334 5.21 -23.67 -3.81
CA MET A 334 6.17 -22.95 -4.64
C MET A 334 5.53 -22.33 -5.89
N LYS A 335 4.64 -23.08 -6.57
CA LYS A 335 3.92 -22.58 -7.75
C LYS A 335 3.01 -21.40 -7.40
N ILE A 336 2.32 -21.44 -6.26
CA ILE A 336 1.47 -20.37 -5.77
C ILE A 336 2.31 -19.14 -5.43
N ASN A 337 3.42 -19.31 -4.72
CA ASN A 337 4.33 -18.21 -4.38
C ASN A 337 4.84 -17.51 -5.63
N ILE A 338 5.38 -18.24 -6.60
CA ILE A 338 5.87 -17.68 -7.87
C ILE A 338 4.75 -16.97 -8.61
N PHE A 339 3.56 -17.58 -8.71
CA PHE A 339 2.41 -16.99 -9.38
C PHE A 339 1.99 -15.67 -8.73
N LEU A 340 1.88 -15.65 -7.40
CA LEU A 340 1.48 -14.45 -6.67
C LEU A 340 2.52 -13.35 -6.81
N ASN A 341 3.79 -13.64 -6.61
CA ASN A 341 4.87 -12.66 -6.72
C ASN A 341 5.08 -12.14 -8.14
N ALA A 342 4.85 -12.97 -9.17
CA ALA A 342 4.95 -12.54 -10.56
C ALA A 342 3.80 -11.61 -11.01
N ASN A 343 2.59 -11.79 -10.45
CA ASN A 343 1.40 -11.09 -10.93
C ASN A 343 0.90 -10.01 -9.97
N TYR A 344 1.22 -10.10 -8.68
CA TYR A 344 0.67 -9.23 -7.64
C TYR A 344 1.76 -8.73 -6.70
N GLU A 345 1.58 -7.54 -6.21
CA GLU A 345 2.21 -7.08 -5.00
C GLU A 345 1.18 -7.22 -3.87
N LEU A 346 1.59 -7.86 -2.79
CA LEU A 346 0.75 -8.16 -1.64
C LEU A 346 1.38 -7.52 -0.41
N ARG A 347 0.56 -6.88 0.42
CA ARG A 347 0.99 -6.35 1.70
C ARG A 347 -0.12 -6.49 2.73
N LYS A 348 0.22 -6.51 4.00
CA LYS A 348 -0.72 -6.57 5.10
C LYS A 348 -0.76 -5.24 5.82
N ASN A 349 -1.83 -4.49 5.67
CA ASN A 349 -2.05 -3.24 6.39
C ASN A 349 -2.24 -3.54 7.88
N VAL A 350 -1.26 -3.15 8.71
CA VAL A 350 -1.25 -3.48 10.15
C VAL A 350 -2.30 -2.71 10.94
N MET A 351 -2.69 -1.52 10.49
CA MET A 351 -3.72 -0.71 11.15
C MET A 351 -5.11 -1.28 10.92
N ARG A 352 -5.43 -1.64 9.68
CA ARG A 352 -6.76 -2.17 9.29
C ARG A 352 -6.86 -3.69 9.49
N GLY A 353 -5.74 -4.38 9.65
CA GLY A 353 -5.67 -5.82 9.79
C GLY A 353 -6.09 -6.60 8.54
N VAL A 354 -6.11 -5.96 7.37
CA VAL A 354 -6.50 -6.52 6.07
C VAL A 354 -5.31 -6.67 5.16
N ALA A 355 -5.33 -7.68 4.31
CA ALA A 355 -4.37 -7.79 3.22
C ALA A 355 -4.80 -6.86 2.07
N GLU A 356 -3.85 -6.22 1.45
CA GLU A 356 -4.01 -5.37 0.28
C GLU A 356 -3.21 -5.95 -0.88
N TYR A 357 -3.69 -5.71 -2.09
CA TYR A 357 -3.00 -6.15 -3.31
C TYR A 357 -3.05 -5.11 -4.41
N ARG A 358 -2.07 -5.15 -5.29
CA ARG A 358 -2.13 -4.51 -6.61
C ARG A 358 -1.57 -5.45 -7.66
N MET A 359 -2.01 -5.30 -8.90
CA MET A 359 -1.49 -6.10 -10.03
C MET A 359 -0.19 -5.47 -10.52
N ARG A 360 0.87 -6.27 -10.70
CA ARG A 360 2.15 -5.77 -11.25
C ARG A 360 2.03 -5.32 -12.70
N THR A 361 1.14 -5.93 -13.46
CA THR A 361 0.92 -5.68 -14.90
C THR A 361 -0.31 -4.82 -15.20
N GLY A 362 -0.98 -4.29 -14.18
CA GLY A 362 -2.23 -3.53 -14.32
C GLY A 362 -2.01 -2.02 -14.47
N ILE A 363 -3.04 -1.33 -14.98
CA ILE A 363 -3.09 0.14 -15.06
C ILE A 363 -3.35 0.77 -13.67
N GLY A 364 -3.73 -0.04 -12.68
CA GLY A 364 -4.00 0.41 -11.31
C GLY A 364 -2.74 0.39 -10.45
N PHE A 365 -2.26 1.56 -10.04
CA PHE A 365 -1.08 1.70 -9.17
C PHE A 365 -1.42 1.71 -7.68
N SER A 366 -2.71 1.84 -7.32
CA SER A 366 -3.16 1.84 -5.93
C SER A 366 -3.40 0.43 -5.41
N PHE A 367 -2.98 0.19 -4.18
CA PHE A 367 -3.35 -1.02 -3.46
C PHE A 367 -4.86 -1.01 -3.19
N GLN A 368 -5.48 -2.17 -3.31
CA GLN A 368 -6.89 -2.41 -3.02
C GLN A 368 -7.01 -3.48 -1.95
N ASP A 369 -8.10 -3.43 -1.18
CA ASP A 369 -8.40 -4.47 -0.20
C ASP A 369 -8.55 -5.83 -0.88
N LEU A 370 -7.90 -6.84 -0.36
CA LEU A 370 -8.04 -8.22 -0.85
C LEU A 370 -9.35 -8.83 -0.33
N THR A 371 -10.45 -8.49 -1.00
CA THR A 371 -11.79 -9.01 -0.70
C THR A 371 -11.91 -10.51 -1.02
N GLU A 372 -13.04 -11.14 -0.65
CA GLU A 372 -13.30 -12.53 -1.04
C GLU A 372 -13.43 -12.68 -2.56
N GLU A 373 -14.07 -11.73 -3.23
CA GLU A 373 -14.19 -11.71 -4.68
C GLU A 373 -12.81 -11.60 -5.36
N ALA A 374 -11.94 -10.73 -4.85
CA ALA A 374 -10.58 -10.59 -5.36
C ALA A 374 -9.78 -11.89 -5.20
N ARG A 375 -9.87 -12.56 -4.04
CA ARG A 375 -9.22 -13.87 -3.81
C ARG A 375 -9.73 -14.93 -4.75
N ASN A 376 -11.04 -15.02 -4.96
CA ASN A 376 -11.64 -15.95 -5.90
C ASN A 376 -11.14 -15.67 -7.33
N SER A 377 -11.07 -14.42 -7.74
CA SER A 377 -10.53 -14.02 -9.05
C SER A 377 -9.06 -14.41 -9.20
N ILE A 378 -8.25 -14.23 -8.17
CA ILE A 378 -6.85 -14.67 -8.14
C ILE A 378 -6.76 -16.19 -8.27
N THR A 379 -7.59 -16.93 -7.54
CA THR A 379 -7.65 -18.41 -7.62
C THR A 379 -8.03 -18.88 -9.02
N MET A 380 -9.03 -18.26 -9.65
CA MET A 380 -9.43 -18.58 -11.02
C MET A 380 -8.28 -18.35 -12.01
N ARG A 381 -7.57 -17.22 -11.91
CA ARG A 381 -6.39 -16.94 -12.75
C ARG A 381 -5.26 -17.95 -12.53
N ALA A 382 -5.03 -18.39 -11.29
CA ALA A 382 -4.05 -19.44 -11.00
C ALA A 382 -4.44 -20.77 -11.69
N LEU A 383 -5.73 -21.15 -11.63
CA LEU A 383 -6.27 -22.32 -12.32
C LEU A 383 -6.12 -22.21 -13.84
N GLU A 384 -6.41 -21.05 -14.43
CA GLU A 384 -6.21 -20.77 -15.86
C GLU A 384 -4.75 -20.94 -16.30
N GLN A 385 -3.80 -20.64 -15.40
CA GLN A 385 -2.37 -20.91 -15.64
C GLN A 385 -1.94 -22.34 -15.33
N GLY A 386 -2.89 -23.23 -15.05
CA GLY A 386 -2.65 -24.65 -14.80
C GLY A 386 -2.12 -24.97 -13.39
N ILE A 387 -2.24 -24.04 -12.45
CA ILE A 387 -1.91 -24.26 -11.03
C ILE A 387 -3.17 -24.81 -10.35
N ARG A 388 -3.19 -26.11 -10.02
CA ARG A 388 -4.31 -26.78 -9.37
C ARG A 388 -4.38 -26.42 -7.88
N CYS A 389 -4.76 -25.19 -7.56
CA CYS A 389 -4.92 -24.71 -6.18
C CYS A 389 -6.40 -24.46 -5.82
N TRP A 390 -6.67 -24.38 -4.53
CA TRP A 390 -7.95 -23.98 -3.97
C TRP A 390 -7.85 -22.58 -3.35
N ASP A 391 -8.98 -21.94 -3.14
CA ASP A 391 -9.07 -20.64 -2.44
C ASP A 391 -8.37 -20.69 -1.06
N LYS A 392 -8.47 -21.82 -0.34
CA LYS A 392 -7.78 -22.05 0.93
C LYS A 392 -6.25 -21.99 0.84
N ASP A 393 -5.68 -22.34 -0.31
CA ASP A 393 -4.23 -22.31 -0.49
C ASP A 393 -3.74 -20.88 -0.70
N ILE A 394 -4.46 -20.08 -1.51
CA ILE A 394 -4.22 -18.64 -1.64
C ILE A 394 -4.44 -17.94 -0.29
N ARG A 395 -5.52 -18.27 0.44
CA ARG A 395 -5.80 -17.71 1.78
C ARG A 395 -4.67 -18.03 2.77
N ARG A 396 -4.11 -19.25 2.72
CA ARG A 396 -3.00 -19.64 3.58
C ARG A 396 -1.76 -18.79 3.33
N TYR A 397 -1.40 -18.59 2.07
CA TYR A 397 -0.28 -17.72 1.68
C TYR A 397 -0.50 -16.27 2.14
N VAL A 398 -1.66 -15.70 1.85
CA VAL A 398 -2.01 -14.32 2.23
C VAL A 398 -2.02 -14.09 3.75
N ASN A 399 -2.26 -15.13 4.55
CA ASN A 399 -2.24 -15.04 6.01
C ASN A 399 -0.94 -15.58 6.63
N SER A 400 0.10 -15.86 5.82
CA SER A 400 1.43 -16.22 6.31
C SER A 400 2.27 -14.98 6.64
N ASP A 401 3.43 -15.21 7.23
CA ASP A 401 4.42 -14.17 7.50
C ASP A 401 5.26 -13.82 6.26
N ASP A 402 4.99 -14.47 5.10
CA ASP A 402 5.66 -14.19 3.83
C ASP A 402 5.19 -12.88 3.18
N ILE A 403 4.14 -12.25 3.73
CA ILE A 403 3.61 -10.97 3.21
C ILE A 403 4.14 -9.81 4.02
N GLU A 404 4.65 -8.81 3.32
CA GLU A 404 5.15 -7.58 3.91
C GLU A 404 4.10 -6.91 4.80
N HIS A 405 4.52 -6.53 6.02
CA HIS A 405 3.69 -5.72 6.90
C HIS A 405 3.83 -4.24 6.55
N TYR A 406 2.74 -3.61 6.21
CA TYR A 406 2.67 -2.21 5.82
C TYR A 406 1.99 -1.37 6.90
N ASP A 407 2.74 -0.44 7.49
CA ASP A 407 2.22 0.59 8.39
C ASP A 407 2.11 1.91 7.62
N PRO A 408 0.91 2.34 7.22
CA PRO A 408 0.72 3.51 6.37
C PRO A 408 1.18 4.82 7.01
N LEU A 409 1.12 4.93 8.33
CA LEU A 409 1.56 6.14 9.03
C LEU A 409 3.08 6.18 9.14
N ASN A 410 3.71 5.05 9.42
CA ASN A 410 5.17 4.96 9.46
C ASN A 410 5.76 5.16 8.06
N ASP A 411 5.18 4.52 7.04
CA ASP A 411 5.57 4.69 5.64
C ASP A 411 5.49 6.16 5.20
N TYR A 412 4.39 6.85 5.54
CA TYR A 412 4.25 8.29 5.27
C TYR A 412 5.36 9.10 5.94
N LEU A 413 5.66 8.82 7.22
CA LEU A 413 6.69 9.55 7.98
C LEU A 413 8.11 9.27 7.48
N GLU A 414 8.39 8.07 6.96
CA GLU A 414 9.70 7.69 6.42
C GLU A 414 9.99 8.37 5.08
N HIS A 415 8.97 8.64 4.28
CA HIS A 415 9.09 9.28 2.97
C HIS A 415 9.01 10.81 3.00
N LEU A 416 8.93 11.42 4.19
CA LEU A 416 8.91 12.88 4.32
C LEU A 416 10.23 13.51 3.87
N PRO A 417 10.18 14.69 3.24
CA PRO A 417 11.38 15.46 2.95
C PRO A 417 12.04 15.93 4.26
N ARG A 418 13.30 16.35 4.17
CA ARG A 418 13.93 17.03 5.30
C ARG A 418 13.18 18.33 5.61
N TRP A 419 12.95 18.59 6.91
CA TRP A 419 12.36 19.85 7.36
C TRP A 419 13.23 21.04 6.95
N ASP A 420 12.60 22.08 6.39
CA ASP A 420 13.23 23.32 5.94
C ASP A 420 13.41 24.37 7.04
N GLU A 421 13.21 23.99 8.32
CA GLU A 421 13.32 24.83 9.52
C GLU A 421 12.27 25.95 9.62
N GLN A 422 11.23 25.97 8.76
CA GLN A 422 10.11 26.91 8.87
C GLN A 422 9.00 26.33 9.74
N ASP A 423 8.51 27.15 10.68
CA ASP A 423 7.38 26.75 11.52
C ASP A 423 6.07 26.81 10.73
N ARG A 424 5.37 25.69 10.69
CA ARG A 424 4.05 25.54 10.05
C ARG A 424 2.94 25.22 11.02
N VAL A 425 3.29 24.84 12.25
CA VAL A 425 2.31 24.48 13.28
C VAL A 425 1.66 25.74 13.85
N THR A 426 2.43 26.78 14.15
CA THR A 426 1.92 28.05 14.67
C THR A 426 0.94 28.71 13.68
N PRO A 427 1.26 28.89 12.38
CA PRO A 427 0.30 29.41 11.43
C PRO A 427 -0.97 28.56 11.27
N LEU A 428 -0.83 27.22 11.38
CA LEU A 428 -1.98 26.31 11.33
C LEU A 428 -2.89 26.48 12.56
N ALA A 429 -2.32 26.57 13.75
CA ALA A 429 -3.07 26.83 14.99
C ALA A 429 -3.79 28.19 14.95
N ALA A 430 -3.14 29.22 14.37
CA ALA A 430 -3.69 30.57 14.24
C ALA A 430 -4.89 30.66 13.30
N ARG A 431 -5.17 29.61 12.48
CA ARG A 431 -6.40 29.54 11.67
C ARG A 431 -7.67 29.41 12.51
N VAL A 432 -7.54 28.95 13.75
CA VAL A 432 -8.63 28.92 14.73
C VAL A 432 -8.65 30.27 15.48
N PRO A 433 -9.58 31.19 15.15
CA PRO A 433 -9.63 32.48 15.79
C PRO A 433 -10.11 32.32 17.24
N THR A 434 -9.24 32.61 18.19
CA THR A 434 -9.51 32.49 19.63
C THR A 434 -8.70 33.51 20.42
N GLU A 435 -9.26 34.03 21.52
CA GLU A 435 -8.56 34.88 22.48
C GLU A 435 -7.66 34.09 23.45
N TRP A 436 -7.73 32.75 23.45
CA TRP A 436 -6.95 31.94 24.37
C TRP A 436 -5.48 31.87 23.97
N ALA A 437 -4.63 32.59 24.69
CA ALA A 437 -3.21 32.74 24.37
C ALA A 437 -2.43 31.40 24.33
N GLU A 438 -2.80 30.45 25.19
CA GLU A 438 -2.11 29.15 25.29
C GLU A 438 -2.49 28.16 24.16
N TRP A 439 -3.51 28.50 23.35
CA TRP A 439 -4.01 27.60 22.31
C TRP A 439 -2.91 27.11 21.36
N THR A 440 -2.13 28.01 20.79
CA THR A 440 -1.08 27.68 19.81
C THR A 440 -0.04 26.73 20.40
N HIS A 441 0.41 27.01 21.62
CA HIS A 441 1.39 26.17 22.33
C HIS A 441 0.84 24.76 22.61
N LEU A 442 -0.36 24.66 23.14
CA LEU A 442 -0.98 23.38 23.50
C LEU A 442 -1.40 22.57 22.28
N PHE A 443 -1.84 23.25 21.21
CA PHE A 443 -2.11 22.60 19.93
C PHE A 443 -0.83 21.99 19.32
N HIS A 444 0.29 22.68 19.41
CA HIS A 444 1.59 22.19 18.96
C HIS A 444 2.00 20.91 19.73
N ILE A 445 1.86 20.91 21.06
CA ILE A 445 2.09 19.73 21.91
C ILE A 445 1.19 18.56 21.47
N TRP A 446 -0.10 18.84 21.22
CA TRP A 446 -1.06 17.83 20.77
C TRP A 446 -0.67 17.24 19.40
N MET A 447 -0.28 18.08 18.43
CA MET A 447 0.18 17.63 17.11
C MET A 447 1.43 16.75 17.23
N ARG A 448 2.42 17.15 18.02
CA ARG A 448 3.60 16.31 18.32
C ARG A 448 3.21 14.99 18.96
N SER A 449 2.30 15.02 19.92
CA SER A 449 1.80 13.81 20.57
C SER A 449 1.11 12.86 19.60
N MET A 450 0.37 13.38 18.61
CA MET A 450 -0.24 12.58 17.54
C MET A 450 0.82 11.86 16.71
N VAL A 451 1.85 12.58 16.25
CA VAL A 451 2.95 11.97 15.46
C VAL A 451 3.78 10.99 16.32
N ALA A 452 3.99 11.29 17.60
CA ALA A 452 4.66 10.37 18.54
C ALA A 452 3.88 9.04 18.70
N MET A 453 2.55 9.08 18.71
CA MET A 453 1.69 7.88 18.66
C MET A 453 1.91 7.09 17.38
N TRP A 454 1.98 7.74 16.22
CA TRP A 454 2.25 7.08 14.94
C TRP A 454 3.62 6.40 14.89
N LEU A 455 4.62 6.97 15.56
CA LEU A 455 5.97 6.38 15.69
C LEU A 455 6.07 5.27 16.74
N GLY A 456 5.02 5.03 17.54
CA GLY A 456 5.08 4.08 18.67
C GLY A 456 5.84 4.57 19.87
N LYS A 457 6.16 5.86 19.95
CA LYS A 457 6.86 6.44 21.11
C LYS A 457 5.94 6.71 22.31
N GLY A 458 4.62 6.67 22.11
CA GLY A 458 3.62 6.90 23.15
C GLY A 458 3.30 5.70 24.04
N GLN A 459 4.14 4.67 24.09
CA GLN A 459 3.86 3.40 24.78
C GLN A 459 3.56 3.50 26.29
N LEU A 460 4.03 4.54 26.96
CA LEU A 460 3.76 4.73 28.41
C LEU A 460 2.51 5.58 28.68
N THR A 461 2.24 6.56 27.82
CA THR A 461 1.09 7.46 27.92
C THR A 461 0.59 7.77 26.53
N GLY A 462 -0.59 7.29 26.17
CA GLY A 462 -1.21 7.65 24.89
C GLY A 462 -1.32 9.17 24.70
N ASN A 463 -1.69 9.66 23.50
CA ASN A 463 -2.06 11.05 23.31
C ASN A 463 -3.33 11.33 24.11
N ALA A 464 -3.15 11.80 25.34
CA ALA A 464 -4.22 12.02 26.29
C ALA A 464 -4.96 13.35 26.07
N LEU A 465 -4.51 14.18 25.13
CA LEU A 465 -5.10 15.48 24.82
C LEU A 465 -6.15 15.35 23.70
N VAL A 466 -7.21 16.12 23.83
CA VAL A 466 -8.31 16.21 22.87
C VAL A 466 -8.66 17.69 22.66
N PRO A 467 -8.20 18.33 21.60
CA PRO A 467 -8.69 19.64 21.22
C PRO A 467 -10.21 19.59 21.03
N LEU A 468 -10.94 20.49 21.65
CA LEU A 468 -12.39 20.59 21.54
C LEU A 468 -12.76 21.99 21.01
N LEU A 469 -13.14 22.05 19.75
CA LEU A 469 -13.49 23.26 19.03
C LEU A 469 -14.94 23.67 19.35
N ILE A 470 -15.12 24.76 20.06
CA ILE A 470 -16.40 25.24 20.54
C ILE A 470 -16.78 26.51 19.78
N GLY A 471 -17.89 26.49 19.04
CA GLY A 471 -18.29 27.66 18.25
C GLY A 471 -19.58 27.45 17.50
N ARG A 472 -20.05 28.50 16.85
CA ARG A 472 -21.30 28.49 16.07
C ARG A 472 -21.28 27.41 14.97
N GLN A 473 -22.46 26.98 14.56
CA GLN A 473 -22.62 26.10 13.42
C GLN A 473 -22.13 26.82 12.12
N GLY A 474 -21.43 26.06 11.27
CA GLY A 474 -20.95 26.57 9.99
C GLY A 474 -19.63 27.37 10.02
N CYS A 475 -18.97 27.54 11.18
CA CYS A 475 -17.70 28.26 11.26
C CYS A 475 -16.46 27.41 10.85
N GLY A 476 -16.62 26.28 10.17
CA GLY A 476 -15.50 25.50 9.60
C GLY A 476 -14.87 24.45 10.50
N LYS A 477 -15.41 24.14 11.72
CA LYS A 477 -14.80 23.22 12.70
C LYS A 477 -14.50 21.84 12.13
N SER A 478 -15.50 21.16 11.60
CA SER A 478 -15.33 19.76 11.10
C SER A 478 -14.43 19.70 9.86
N SER A 479 -14.49 20.76 9.00
CA SER A 479 -13.57 20.91 7.86
C SER A 479 -12.13 21.06 8.32
N PHE A 480 -11.88 21.91 9.34
CA PHE A 480 -10.54 22.06 9.94
C PHE A 480 -10.00 20.74 10.49
N CYS A 481 -10.82 19.97 11.22
CA CYS A 481 -10.40 18.68 11.73
C CYS A 481 -9.94 17.74 10.60
N ARG A 482 -10.64 17.75 9.47
CA ARG A 482 -10.33 16.89 8.32
C ARG A 482 -9.06 17.29 7.59
N ILE A 483 -8.80 18.58 7.40
CA ILE A 483 -7.61 19.07 6.69
C ILE A 483 -6.30 18.88 7.47
N LEU A 484 -6.35 18.49 8.75
CA LEU A 484 -5.14 18.20 9.51
C LEU A 484 -4.39 17.00 8.95
N LEU A 485 -5.08 16.00 8.39
CA LEU A 485 -4.44 14.87 7.72
C LEU A 485 -4.13 15.19 6.26
N PRO A 486 -2.98 14.73 5.76
CA PRO A 486 -2.67 14.81 4.34
C PRO A 486 -3.62 13.92 3.53
N ARG A 487 -3.73 14.21 2.23
CA ARG A 487 -4.62 13.49 1.31
C ARG A 487 -4.40 11.97 1.34
N ASP A 488 -3.14 11.55 1.41
CA ASP A 488 -2.73 10.14 1.40
C ASP A 488 -3.16 9.37 2.66
N LEU A 489 -3.46 10.09 3.74
CA LEU A 489 -3.90 9.52 5.02
C LEU A 489 -5.38 9.79 5.33
N LEU A 490 -6.16 10.35 4.40
CA LEU A 490 -7.58 10.64 4.63
C LEU A 490 -8.44 9.40 4.87
N ASP A 491 -8.05 8.25 4.36
CA ASP A 491 -8.72 6.97 4.63
C ASP A 491 -8.58 6.55 6.10
N TYR A 492 -7.64 7.14 6.83
CA TYR A 492 -7.42 6.95 8.27
C TYR A 492 -8.03 8.06 9.13
N TYR A 493 -8.89 8.90 8.56
CA TYR A 493 -9.71 9.86 9.28
C TYR A 493 -11.11 9.28 9.54
N ASN A 494 -11.64 9.50 10.75
CA ASN A 494 -13.00 9.09 11.10
C ASN A 494 -13.73 10.20 11.87
N ASP A 495 -14.98 10.49 11.47
CA ASP A 495 -15.88 11.45 12.14
C ASP A 495 -17.17 10.77 12.68
N ARG A 496 -17.25 9.44 12.64
CA ARG A 496 -18.47 8.66 12.97
C ARG A 496 -18.17 7.50 13.92
N ILE A 497 -17.45 7.78 15.00
CA ILE A 497 -17.14 6.71 15.97
C ILE A 497 -18.39 6.37 16.83
N SER A 498 -18.66 5.08 17.02
CA SER A 498 -19.77 4.60 17.84
C SER A 498 -19.28 4.17 19.21
N PHE A 499 -19.83 4.74 20.28
CA PHE A 499 -19.58 4.33 21.67
C PHE A 499 -20.48 3.21 22.16
N LYS A 500 -21.30 2.61 21.28
CA LYS A 500 -22.26 1.57 21.65
C LYS A 500 -21.63 0.18 21.78
N ASN A 501 -20.56 -0.06 21.01
CA ASN A 501 -19.88 -1.35 20.95
C ASN A 501 -18.39 -1.13 21.26
N GLU A 502 -17.90 -1.76 22.33
CA GLU A 502 -16.49 -1.68 22.74
C GLU A 502 -15.53 -2.27 21.70
N GLN A 503 -15.96 -3.30 20.96
CA GLN A 503 -15.14 -3.92 19.91
C GLN A 503 -14.94 -2.95 18.74
N ASP A 504 -16.00 -2.29 18.27
CA ASP A 504 -15.91 -1.29 17.19
C ASP A 504 -15.08 -0.09 17.63
N LEU A 505 -15.18 0.28 18.89
CA LEU A 505 -14.40 1.36 19.48
C LEU A 505 -12.90 1.03 19.47
N ASN A 506 -12.53 -0.17 19.95
CA ASN A 506 -11.15 -0.64 19.99
C ASN A 506 -10.60 -0.78 18.54
N LEU A 507 -11.40 -1.29 17.61
CA LEU A 507 -11.02 -1.38 16.21
C LEU A 507 -10.79 0.02 15.62
N GLY A 508 -11.64 1.00 15.93
CA GLY A 508 -11.46 2.38 15.49
C GLY A 508 -10.13 2.98 15.98
N LEU A 509 -9.74 2.70 17.24
CA LEU A 509 -8.50 3.20 17.81
C LEU A 509 -7.23 2.62 17.18
N THR A 510 -7.31 1.42 16.63
CA THR A 510 -6.20 0.77 15.93
C THR A 510 -6.17 1.04 14.44
N SER A 511 -7.31 1.42 13.83
CA SER A 511 -7.46 1.54 12.39
C SER A 511 -7.40 2.97 11.86
N PHE A 512 -7.58 3.97 12.73
CA PHE A 512 -7.58 5.39 12.33
C PHE A 512 -6.40 6.15 12.94
N ALA A 513 -5.95 7.20 12.24
CA ALA A 513 -4.91 8.12 12.67
C ALA A 513 -5.47 9.27 13.49
N LEU A 514 -6.64 9.77 13.07
CA LEU A 514 -7.35 10.89 13.71
C LEU A 514 -8.85 10.62 13.74
N ILE A 515 -9.43 10.73 14.92
CA ILE A 515 -10.87 10.60 15.15
C ILE A 515 -11.44 11.94 15.57
N ASN A 516 -12.37 12.46 14.78
CA ASN A 516 -13.15 13.65 15.14
C ASN A 516 -14.41 13.22 15.90
N LEU A 517 -14.53 13.68 17.13
CA LEU A 517 -15.73 13.56 17.96
C LEU A 517 -16.70 14.68 17.55
N ASP A 518 -17.30 14.53 16.37
CA ASP A 518 -18.26 15.53 15.87
C ASP A 518 -19.50 15.54 16.75
N GLU A 519 -20.06 16.76 17.00
CA GLU A 519 -21.20 16.95 17.91
C GLU A 519 -20.92 16.37 19.33
N PHE A 520 -19.80 16.72 19.94
CA PHE A 520 -19.37 16.25 21.26
C PHE A 520 -20.44 16.38 22.34
N ASP A 521 -21.33 17.34 22.24
CA ASP A 521 -22.47 17.57 23.14
C ASP A 521 -23.47 16.40 23.16
N LYS A 522 -23.50 15.55 22.13
CA LYS A 522 -24.33 14.32 22.12
C LYS A 522 -23.69 13.16 22.88
N ILE A 523 -22.43 13.27 23.27
CA ILE A 523 -21.74 12.25 24.07
C ILE A 523 -22.22 12.31 25.51
N THR A 524 -22.86 11.24 25.97
CA THR A 524 -23.39 11.13 27.33
C THR A 524 -22.28 11.13 28.38
N GLN A 525 -22.60 11.45 29.63
CA GLN A 525 -21.64 11.42 30.73
C GLN A 525 -20.92 10.07 30.87
N ARG A 526 -21.66 8.95 30.71
CA ARG A 526 -21.08 7.59 30.74
C ARG A 526 -20.06 7.39 29.61
N GLN A 527 -20.36 7.87 28.43
CA GLN A 527 -19.46 7.80 27.26
C GLN A 527 -18.24 8.71 27.42
N GLN A 528 -18.37 9.87 28.07
CA GLN A 528 -17.22 10.73 28.41
C GLN A 528 -16.26 10.02 29.39
N VAL A 529 -16.76 9.22 30.32
CA VAL A 529 -15.93 8.40 31.22
C VAL A 529 -15.16 7.33 30.40
N VAL A 530 -15.82 6.65 29.48
CA VAL A 530 -15.16 5.68 28.58
C VAL A 530 -14.08 6.38 27.74
N LEU A 531 -14.41 7.53 27.15
CA LEU A 531 -13.46 8.32 26.35
C LEU A 531 -12.20 8.68 27.15
N LYS A 532 -12.34 9.09 28.43
CA LYS A 532 -11.19 9.39 29.30
C LYS A 532 -10.25 8.20 29.50
N TYR A 533 -10.80 7.01 29.64
CA TYR A 533 -10.00 5.79 29.69
C TYR A 533 -9.25 5.59 28.36
N LEU A 534 -9.96 5.68 27.24
CA LEU A 534 -9.40 5.43 25.90
C LEU A 534 -8.28 6.41 25.54
N VAL A 535 -8.47 7.73 25.81
CA VAL A 535 -7.44 8.73 25.46
C VAL A 535 -6.15 8.58 26.27
N SER A 536 -6.21 7.92 27.43
CA SER A 536 -5.05 7.67 28.28
C SER A 536 -4.36 6.33 28.04
N THR A 537 -4.95 5.47 27.19
CA THR A 537 -4.45 4.12 26.90
C THR A 537 -3.56 4.14 25.68
N ALA A 538 -2.35 3.62 25.77
CA ALA A 538 -1.42 3.50 24.63
C ALA A 538 -1.61 2.20 23.85
N ASP A 539 -1.84 1.09 24.55
CA ASP A 539 -2.04 -0.24 23.97
C ASP A 539 -3.42 -0.78 24.32
N LEU A 540 -4.05 -1.42 23.35
CA LEU A 540 -5.37 -2.00 23.48
C LEU A 540 -5.28 -3.51 23.57
N LYS A 541 -5.81 -4.07 24.67
CA LYS A 541 -5.93 -5.52 24.87
C LYS A 541 -7.35 -5.92 24.57
N TYR A 542 -7.61 -6.41 23.39
CA TYR A 542 -8.94 -6.90 23.01
C TYR A 542 -8.84 -8.18 22.19
N ARG A 543 -9.94 -8.89 22.13
CA ARG A 543 -10.09 -10.08 21.30
C ARG A 543 -10.74 -9.68 19.96
N PRO A 544 -10.01 -9.77 18.84
CA PRO A 544 -10.59 -9.47 17.52
C PRO A 544 -11.81 -10.34 17.23
N PRO A 545 -12.74 -9.88 16.39
CA PRO A 545 -13.84 -10.71 15.92
C PRO A 545 -13.31 -12.03 15.37
N TYR A 546 -13.88 -13.15 15.81
CA TYR A 546 -13.45 -14.53 15.49
C TYR A 546 -12.04 -14.93 16.01
N GLY A 547 -11.32 -14.07 16.69
CA GLY A 547 -10.05 -14.39 17.32
C GLY A 547 -10.21 -15.37 18.49
N LYS A 548 -9.23 -16.27 18.70
CA LYS A 548 -9.26 -17.22 19.83
C LYS A 548 -8.56 -16.67 21.08
N ALA A 549 -7.71 -15.68 20.96
CA ALA A 549 -6.90 -15.11 22.02
C ALA A 549 -7.02 -13.59 22.07
N TYR A 550 -6.71 -13.02 23.25
CA TYR A 550 -6.49 -11.57 23.37
C TYR A 550 -5.19 -11.19 22.65
N THR A 551 -5.25 -10.14 21.86
CA THR A 551 -4.08 -9.52 21.21
C THR A 551 -3.83 -8.16 21.84
N VAL A 552 -2.55 -7.80 21.93
CA VAL A 552 -2.15 -6.45 22.29
C VAL A 552 -1.93 -5.70 20.99
N ASN A 553 -2.75 -4.70 20.73
CA ASN A 553 -2.67 -3.89 19.52
C ASN A 553 -2.31 -2.46 19.92
N ARG A 554 -1.45 -1.84 19.14
CA ARG A 554 -1.07 -0.45 19.31
C ARG A 554 -2.23 0.46 18.94
N ARG A 555 -2.45 1.48 19.75
CA ARG A 555 -3.33 2.58 19.40
C ARG A 555 -2.60 3.55 18.47
N TYR A 556 -3.22 3.91 17.35
CA TYR A 556 -2.76 4.95 16.44
C TYR A 556 -3.56 6.24 16.58
N ALA A 557 -4.86 6.13 16.85
CA ALA A 557 -5.78 7.24 16.84
C ALA A 557 -5.48 8.29 17.91
N SER A 558 -5.38 9.55 17.49
CA SER A 558 -5.57 10.72 18.31
C SER A 558 -6.99 11.26 18.16
N PHE A 559 -7.44 12.06 19.10
CA PHE A 559 -8.78 12.61 19.10
C PHE A 559 -8.74 14.13 18.95
N ILE A 560 -9.74 14.64 18.24
CA ILE A 560 -10.15 16.04 18.18
C ILE A 560 -11.67 16.06 18.27
N GLY A 561 -12.31 17.15 18.69
CA GLY A 561 -13.76 17.21 18.78
C GLY A 561 -14.33 18.55 18.39
N THR A 562 -15.61 18.57 18.01
CA THR A 562 -16.36 19.76 17.67
C THR A 562 -17.68 19.82 18.42
N THR A 563 -18.10 21.00 18.82
CA THR A 563 -19.41 21.21 19.45
C THR A 563 -19.91 22.64 19.26
N ASN A 564 -21.23 22.82 19.35
CA ASN A 564 -21.86 24.14 19.41
C ASN A 564 -22.24 24.52 20.86
N GLU A 565 -22.18 23.56 21.79
CA GLU A 565 -22.51 23.76 23.20
C GLU A 565 -21.36 24.48 23.92
N GLN A 566 -21.65 25.57 24.60
CA GLN A 566 -20.64 26.38 25.31
C GLN A 566 -20.09 25.68 26.58
N THR A 567 -20.84 24.75 27.16
CA THR A 567 -20.47 24.00 28.36
C THR A 567 -20.54 22.48 28.13
N PRO A 568 -19.68 21.95 27.26
CA PRO A 568 -19.79 20.54 26.82
C PRO A 568 -19.28 19.54 27.84
N LEU A 569 -18.46 19.94 28.82
CA LEU A 569 -17.84 19.05 29.78
C LEU A 569 -18.78 18.71 30.92
N THR A 570 -19.02 17.42 31.15
CA THR A 570 -19.95 16.94 32.21
C THR A 570 -19.26 16.39 33.44
N ASP A 571 -17.93 16.17 33.41
CA ASP A 571 -17.16 15.62 34.50
C ASP A 571 -15.96 16.51 34.84
N PRO A 572 -15.93 17.15 36.00
CA PRO A 572 -14.85 18.03 36.46
C PRO A 572 -13.51 17.31 36.60
N SER A 573 -13.53 16.04 37.02
CA SER A 573 -12.34 15.28 37.40
C SER A 573 -11.42 14.91 36.23
N GLY A 574 -11.92 15.05 35.00
CA GLY A 574 -11.21 14.65 33.78
C GLY A 574 -10.91 15.78 32.82
N SER A 575 -11.18 17.02 33.19
CA SER A 575 -11.10 18.17 32.27
C SER A 575 -9.68 18.43 31.75
N ARG A 576 -8.63 18.03 32.46
CA ARG A 576 -7.22 18.14 32.02
C ARG A 576 -6.88 17.46 30.67
N ARG A 577 -7.81 16.67 30.12
CA ARG A 577 -7.63 15.99 28.83
C ARG A 577 -8.17 16.81 27.64
N PHE A 578 -9.01 17.78 27.90
CA PHE A 578 -9.67 18.55 26.84
C PHE A 578 -9.01 19.91 26.70
N LEU A 579 -8.59 20.27 25.47
CA LEU A 579 -8.15 21.60 25.11
C LEU A 579 -9.39 22.35 24.58
N CYS A 580 -10.23 22.87 25.50
CA CYS A 580 -11.44 23.60 25.14
C CYS A 580 -11.07 24.97 24.57
N VAL A 581 -11.47 25.24 23.34
CA VAL A 581 -11.20 26.51 22.66
C VAL A 581 -12.49 27.11 22.09
N SER A 582 -12.84 28.30 22.53
CA SER A 582 -13.93 29.10 21.94
C SER A 582 -13.45 29.76 20.67
N ILE A 583 -14.27 29.68 19.63
CA ILE A 583 -14.00 30.21 18.30
C ILE A 583 -14.78 31.50 18.10
N ASP A 584 -14.07 32.58 17.90
CA ASP A 584 -14.64 33.93 17.81
C ASP A 584 -14.86 34.42 16.38
N GLY A 585 -14.74 33.52 15.37
CA GLY A 585 -14.89 33.84 13.95
C GLY A 585 -15.10 32.62 13.10
N ASP A 586 -14.70 32.70 11.84
CA ASP A 586 -14.66 31.57 10.93
C ASP A 586 -13.24 31.05 10.84
N ILE A 587 -13.09 29.69 10.83
CA ILE A 587 -11.80 29.04 10.70
C ILE A 587 -11.41 29.01 9.23
N ASP A 588 -10.18 29.37 8.90
CA ASP A 588 -9.61 29.18 7.57
C ASP A 588 -9.25 27.69 7.34
N PHE A 589 -10.09 27.02 6.58
CA PHE A 589 -9.86 25.63 6.15
C PHE A 589 -9.58 25.52 4.63
N GLU A 590 -9.60 26.65 3.89
CA GLU A 590 -9.42 26.67 2.44
C GLU A 590 -7.96 26.88 2.04
N THR A 591 -7.19 27.64 2.81
CA THR A 591 -5.77 27.85 2.53
C THR A 591 -5.02 26.51 2.54
N PRO A 592 -4.31 26.14 1.46
CA PRO A 592 -3.57 24.89 1.38
C PRO A 592 -2.56 24.71 2.52
N ILE A 593 -2.38 23.48 2.98
CA ILE A 593 -1.37 23.09 3.97
C ILE A 593 -0.25 22.32 3.25
N ASP A 594 0.99 22.76 3.46
CA ASP A 594 2.16 21.92 3.10
C ASP A 594 2.33 20.82 4.16
N HIS A 595 1.56 19.74 4.00
CA HIS A 595 1.57 18.63 4.94
C HIS A 595 2.93 17.95 5.02
N ALA A 596 3.66 17.85 3.90
CA ALA A 596 4.96 17.21 3.89
C ALA A 596 5.94 17.93 4.84
N GLN A 597 6.00 19.26 4.79
CA GLN A 597 6.85 20.04 5.67
C GLN A 597 6.28 20.20 7.08
N LEU A 598 4.95 20.25 7.25
CA LEU A 598 4.30 20.26 8.56
C LEU A 598 4.67 19.01 9.37
N TYR A 599 4.53 17.82 8.76
CA TYR A 599 4.88 16.57 9.43
C TYR A 599 6.38 16.34 9.53
N ALA A 600 7.18 16.87 8.59
CA ALA A 600 8.63 16.87 8.68
C ALA A 600 9.12 17.72 9.88
N GLN A 601 8.50 18.87 10.15
CA GLN A 601 8.73 19.68 11.36
C GLN A 601 8.48 18.85 12.62
N LEU A 602 7.26 18.30 12.78
CA LEU A 602 6.86 17.54 13.96
C LEU A 602 7.76 16.32 14.19
N LEU A 603 8.13 15.62 13.11
CA LEU A 603 9.04 14.48 13.15
C LEU A 603 10.45 14.89 13.60
N SER A 604 10.96 16.01 13.09
CA SER A 604 12.27 16.57 13.46
C SER A 604 12.30 16.98 14.93
N GLU A 605 11.24 17.67 15.41
CA GLU A 605 11.09 18.09 16.81
C GLU A 605 11.07 16.87 17.76
N ILE A 606 10.34 15.82 17.43
CA ILE A 606 10.31 14.58 18.21
C ILE A 606 11.68 13.87 18.22
N ARG A 607 12.39 13.88 17.09
CA ARG A 607 13.73 13.28 16.98
C ARG A 607 14.79 14.07 17.76
N SER A 608 14.65 15.39 17.84
CA SER A 608 15.52 16.26 18.66
C SER A 608 15.20 16.21 20.15
N GLY A 609 14.13 15.51 20.55
CA GLY A 609 13.77 15.32 21.98
C GLY A 609 12.78 16.33 22.50
N GLU A 610 12.13 17.11 21.63
CA GLU A 610 11.07 18.04 22.04
C GLU A 610 9.90 17.30 22.70
N ARG A 611 9.37 17.93 23.75
CA ARG A 611 8.31 17.39 24.58
C ARG A 611 6.98 17.32 23.81
N TYR A 612 6.25 16.21 23.97
CA TYR A 612 4.92 15.98 23.40
C TYR A 612 3.86 15.60 24.45
N TRP A 613 4.08 16.00 25.73
CA TRP A 613 3.13 15.85 26.84
C TRP A 613 3.09 17.14 27.66
N LEU A 614 2.01 17.33 28.46
CA LEU A 614 1.87 18.46 29.37
C LEU A 614 2.71 18.30 30.61
N THR A 615 3.22 19.41 31.15
CA THR A 615 3.74 19.46 32.53
C THR A 615 2.60 19.49 33.53
N LYS A 616 2.92 19.30 34.82
CA LYS A 616 1.91 19.39 35.91
C LYS A 616 1.33 20.81 36.03
N GLU A 617 2.13 21.82 35.73
CA GLU A 617 1.73 23.22 35.75
C GLU A 617 0.74 23.52 34.61
N GLU A 618 1.04 23.06 33.40
CA GLU A 618 0.15 23.17 32.24
C GLU A 618 -1.16 22.39 32.43
N GLU A 619 -1.09 21.17 33.02
CA GLU A 619 -2.31 20.43 33.39
C GLU A 619 -3.20 21.22 34.35
N ARG A 620 -2.62 21.91 35.37
CA ARG A 620 -3.38 22.74 36.30
C ARG A 620 -3.99 23.95 35.62
N ALA A 621 -3.20 24.69 34.83
CA ALA A 621 -3.69 25.85 34.09
C ALA A 621 -4.83 25.45 33.12
N LEU A 622 -4.70 24.29 32.44
CA LEU A 622 -5.76 23.75 31.58
C LEU A 622 -7.02 23.40 32.38
N MET A 623 -6.87 22.81 33.56
CA MET A 623 -8.04 22.53 34.42
C MET A 623 -8.75 23.80 34.88
N GLU A 624 -8.02 24.87 35.25
CA GLU A 624 -8.58 26.16 35.58
C GLU A 624 -9.31 26.78 34.38
N HIS A 625 -8.67 26.81 33.21
CA HIS A 625 -9.29 27.28 32.00
C HIS A 625 -10.60 26.54 31.68
N ASN A 626 -10.62 25.23 31.84
CA ASN A 626 -11.78 24.40 31.55
C ASN A 626 -12.95 24.54 32.51
N LEU A 627 -12.80 25.22 33.63
CA LEU A 627 -13.91 25.49 34.59
C LEU A 627 -15.08 26.22 33.89
N THR A 628 -14.78 27.11 32.94
CA THR A 628 -15.79 27.88 32.17
C THR A 628 -16.60 27.01 31.22
N TYR A 629 -16.07 25.85 30.80
CA TYR A 629 -16.67 24.92 29.85
C TYR A 629 -17.38 23.73 30.53
N GLN A 630 -17.41 23.72 31.88
CA GLN A 630 -18.05 22.63 32.60
C GLN A 630 -19.56 22.84 32.68
N ARG A 631 -20.30 21.80 32.32
CA ARG A 631 -21.74 21.75 32.50
C ARG A 631 -22.05 21.43 33.95
N LEU A 632 -22.51 22.41 34.68
CA LEU A 632 -22.88 22.26 36.08
C LEU A 632 -24.22 21.51 36.18
N ASN A 633 -24.16 20.21 36.36
CA ASN A 633 -25.32 19.34 36.52
C ASN A 633 -25.72 19.27 37.97
N GLY A 634 -26.49 20.22 38.45
CA GLY A 634 -27.08 20.17 39.77
C GLY A 634 -26.71 21.33 40.69
N LEU A 635 -27.62 21.63 41.56
CA LEU A 635 -27.54 22.75 42.51
C LEU A 635 -26.30 22.70 43.39
N GLY A 636 -25.88 21.49 43.78
CA GLY A 636 -24.72 21.31 44.65
C GLY A 636 -23.39 21.63 43.97
N GLU A 637 -23.26 21.26 42.68
CA GLU A 637 -22.05 21.55 41.91
C GLU A 637 -21.95 23.05 41.60
N MET A 638 -23.10 23.69 41.31
CA MET A 638 -23.18 25.14 41.14
C MET A 638 -22.71 25.86 42.42
N LEU A 639 -23.19 25.40 43.61
CA LEU A 639 -22.75 25.93 44.88
C LEU A 639 -21.25 25.80 45.07
N MET A 640 -20.70 24.59 44.90
CA MET A 640 -19.27 24.33 45.15
C MET A 640 -18.35 24.99 44.12
N SER A 641 -18.84 25.44 42.98
CA SER A 641 -18.07 26.25 42.04
C SER A 641 -17.89 27.71 42.51
N VAL A 642 -18.82 28.25 43.23
CA VAL A 642 -18.80 29.66 43.69
C VAL A 642 -18.37 29.82 45.15
N ILE A 643 -18.57 28.81 45.99
CA ILE A 643 -18.20 28.83 47.40
C ILE A 643 -17.36 27.62 47.81
N GLN A 644 -16.61 27.75 48.89
CA GLN A 644 -15.91 26.67 49.55
C GLN A 644 -16.02 26.81 51.08
N LYS A 645 -15.81 25.71 51.77
CA LYS A 645 -15.71 25.73 53.25
C LYS A 645 -14.40 26.41 53.66
N PRO A 646 -14.44 27.47 54.50
CA PRO A 646 -13.22 28.08 55.04
C PRO A 646 -12.43 27.04 55.86
N ARG A 647 -11.11 27.07 55.78
CA ARG A 647 -10.24 26.25 56.63
C ARG A 647 -10.24 26.83 58.06
N ASN A 648 -9.80 26.02 59.05
CA ASN A 648 -9.66 26.49 60.44
C ASN A 648 -8.69 27.67 60.49
N GLY A 649 -9.17 28.83 61.01
CA GLY A 649 -8.39 30.05 61.10
C GLY A 649 -8.55 31.04 59.92
N GLU A 650 -9.21 30.65 58.84
CA GLU A 650 -9.51 31.57 57.74
C GLU A 650 -10.78 32.39 57.98
N GLU A 651 -10.79 33.65 57.54
CA GLU A 651 -12.02 34.47 57.57
C GLU A 651 -13.04 33.94 56.57
N GLY A 652 -14.30 33.83 56.98
CA GLY A 652 -15.43 33.39 56.17
C GLY A 652 -16.63 34.30 56.30
N LEU A 653 -17.36 34.50 55.21
CA LEU A 653 -18.58 35.24 55.21
C LEU A 653 -19.77 34.39 55.68
N TRP A 654 -20.66 34.97 56.48
CA TRP A 654 -21.87 34.31 56.91
C TRP A 654 -23.00 34.66 55.93
N MET A 655 -23.46 33.68 55.15
CA MET A 655 -24.48 33.89 54.11
C MET A 655 -25.71 33.05 54.39
N GLY A 656 -26.89 33.67 54.15
CA GLY A 656 -28.17 32.99 54.20
C GLY A 656 -28.48 32.21 52.92
N LEU A 657 -29.51 31.36 52.97
CA LEU A 657 -29.93 30.58 51.78
C LEU A 657 -30.40 31.50 50.66
N ASN A 658 -31.00 32.66 50.98
CA ASN A 658 -31.41 33.68 49.96
C ASN A 658 -30.19 34.28 49.26
N ASP A 659 -29.14 34.62 50.02
CA ASP A 659 -27.91 35.21 49.51
C ASP A 659 -27.19 34.23 48.60
N LEU A 660 -27.16 32.95 48.98
CA LEU A 660 -26.57 31.88 48.19
C LEU A 660 -27.35 31.62 46.89
N SER A 661 -28.71 31.68 46.94
CA SER A 661 -29.54 31.58 45.76
C SER A 661 -29.35 32.77 44.81
N ALA A 662 -29.28 33.98 45.36
CA ALA A 662 -28.99 35.19 44.59
C ALA A 662 -27.62 35.15 43.91
N LEU A 663 -26.60 34.63 44.64
CA LEU A 663 -25.27 34.38 44.10
C LEU A 663 -25.30 33.41 42.91
N LEU A 664 -25.99 32.30 43.05
CA LEU A 664 -26.15 31.32 41.97
C LEU A 664 -26.85 31.98 40.73
N LYS A 665 -27.88 32.79 40.96
CA LYS A 665 -28.60 33.48 39.91
C LYS A 665 -27.71 34.53 39.16
N LYS A 666 -26.78 35.15 39.90
CA LYS A 666 -25.80 36.08 39.31
C LYS A 666 -24.82 35.36 38.39
N HIS A 667 -24.30 34.22 38.80
CA HIS A 667 -23.21 33.52 38.10
C HIS A 667 -23.70 32.52 37.07
N PHE A 668 -24.96 32.01 37.13
CA PHE A 668 -25.46 30.98 36.23
C PHE A 668 -26.72 31.38 35.51
N LYS A 669 -26.62 31.73 34.21
CA LYS A 669 -27.75 32.13 33.39
C LYS A 669 -28.86 31.07 33.24
N GLY A 670 -28.57 29.79 33.50
CA GLY A 670 -29.52 28.70 33.47
C GLY A 670 -30.12 28.32 34.82
N TYR A 671 -29.73 28.98 35.92
CA TYR A 671 -30.25 28.69 37.26
C TYR A 671 -31.72 29.16 37.36
N LYS A 672 -32.56 28.22 37.78
CA LYS A 672 -34.00 28.47 38.07
C LYS A 672 -34.29 28.15 39.51
N GLU A 673 -34.81 29.13 40.21
CA GLU A 673 -35.26 28.98 41.60
C GLU A 673 -36.63 28.29 41.59
N ASP A 674 -36.79 27.20 42.34
CA ASP A 674 -38.03 26.53 42.58
C ASP A 674 -38.37 26.49 44.09
N ALA A 675 -39.58 26.10 44.45
CA ALA A 675 -40.05 26.07 45.86
C ALA A 675 -39.17 25.17 46.78
N SER A 676 -38.39 24.27 46.21
CA SER A 676 -37.51 23.32 46.96
C SER A 676 -36.04 23.76 46.97
N THR A 677 -35.70 24.84 46.27
CA THR A 677 -34.30 25.25 46.08
C THR A 677 -33.58 25.52 47.41
N PHE A 678 -34.20 26.28 48.29
CA PHE A 678 -33.57 26.58 49.60
C PHE A 678 -33.37 25.33 50.44
N GLN A 679 -34.32 24.41 50.42
CA GLN A 679 -34.19 23.13 51.13
C GLN A 679 -33.05 22.29 50.56
N LYS A 680 -32.94 22.27 49.23
CA LYS A 680 -31.86 21.57 48.51
C LYS A 680 -30.48 22.17 48.84
N ILE A 681 -30.35 23.50 48.85
CA ILE A 681 -29.11 24.21 49.21
C ILE A 681 -28.73 23.85 50.67
N GLY A 682 -29.68 23.97 51.61
CA GLY A 682 -29.42 23.63 53.02
C GLY A 682 -29.02 22.16 53.22
N ASN A 683 -29.74 21.25 52.56
CA ASN A 683 -29.40 19.84 52.64
C ASN A 683 -28.02 19.54 52.08
N TYR A 684 -27.60 20.24 51.03
CA TYR A 684 -26.29 20.06 50.40
C TYR A 684 -25.16 20.57 51.29
N LEU A 685 -25.30 21.73 51.91
CA LEU A 685 -24.30 22.31 52.81
C LEU A 685 -24.15 21.51 54.11
N ASN A 686 -25.19 20.80 54.52
CA ASN A 686 -25.20 19.95 55.70
C ASN A 686 -24.75 18.50 55.47
N ARG A 687 -24.43 18.10 54.22
CA ARG A 687 -23.96 16.74 53.94
C ARG A 687 -22.68 16.42 54.72
N PRO A 688 -22.50 15.18 55.20
CA PRO A 688 -21.32 14.79 55.97
C PRO A 688 -19.99 15.08 55.25
N GLU A 689 -19.99 15.02 53.90
CA GLU A 689 -18.83 15.24 53.06
C GLU A 689 -18.36 16.69 53.06
N TYR A 690 -19.29 17.65 53.23
CA TYR A 690 -19.00 19.09 53.16
C TYR A 690 -19.10 19.76 54.51
N LYS A 691 -20.17 19.48 55.26
CA LYS A 691 -20.49 19.94 56.63
C LYS A 691 -19.99 21.36 56.94
N PHE A 692 -20.64 22.35 56.30
CA PHE A 692 -20.31 23.76 56.55
C PHE A 692 -20.72 24.17 57.95
N ASP A 693 -19.94 25.06 58.55
CA ASP A 693 -20.31 25.63 59.86
C ASP A 693 -21.60 26.45 59.69
N SER A 694 -22.55 26.26 60.58
CA SER A 694 -23.84 26.96 60.53
C SER A 694 -24.17 27.58 61.88
N LYS A 695 -24.90 28.70 61.82
CA LYS A 695 -25.48 29.37 63.01
C LYS A 695 -26.92 29.78 62.70
N HIS A 696 -27.75 29.72 63.76
CA HIS A 696 -29.11 30.25 63.64
C HIS A 696 -29.16 31.74 64.00
N SER A 697 -29.93 32.52 63.16
CA SER A 697 -30.21 33.90 63.39
C SER A 697 -31.73 34.13 63.28
N MET A 698 -32.24 35.34 63.63
CA MET A 698 -33.67 35.71 63.57
C MET A 698 -34.19 35.61 62.11
N GLY A 699 -33.31 35.65 61.08
CA GLY A 699 -33.67 35.51 59.67
C GLY A 699 -33.48 34.13 59.08
N GLY A 700 -33.14 33.11 59.84
CA GLY A 700 -32.89 31.72 59.36
C GLY A 700 -31.47 31.23 59.61
N THR A 701 -31.13 30.08 59.00
CA THR A 701 -29.79 29.47 59.14
C THR A 701 -28.82 30.17 58.20
N LEU A 702 -27.68 30.62 58.78
CA LEU A 702 -26.54 31.17 58.06
C LEU A 702 -25.41 30.14 58.00
N TYR A 703 -24.75 30.01 56.86
CA TYR A 703 -23.61 29.15 56.63
C TYR A 703 -22.35 29.97 56.47
N ARG A 704 -21.23 29.48 57.03
CA ARG A 704 -19.93 30.13 56.91
C ARG A 704 -19.27 29.66 55.61
N VAL A 705 -19.09 30.54 54.65
CA VAL A 705 -18.58 30.26 53.31
C VAL A 705 -17.40 31.18 53.00
N ARG A 706 -16.51 30.70 52.14
CA ARG A 706 -15.49 31.51 51.47
C ARG A 706 -15.84 31.57 49.98
N MET A 707 -15.79 32.72 49.39
CA MET A 707 -16.05 32.89 48.01
C MET A 707 -14.91 32.38 47.15
N LYS A 708 -15.21 31.65 46.08
CA LYS A 708 -14.27 31.24 45.03
C LYS A 708 -14.29 32.20 43.84
N VAL A 709 -15.32 33.00 43.71
CA VAL A 709 -15.54 34.02 42.68
C VAL A 709 -15.78 35.35 43.36
N GLU A 710 -15.55 36.44 42.66
CA GLU A 710 -15.89 37.76 43.22
C GLU A 710 -17.41 37.91 43.45
N PRO A 711 -17.82 38.43 44.58
CA PRO A 711 -19.21 38.47 45.00
C PRO A 711 -20.15 39.29 44.09
#